data_0de9244316b2e015ce47d5f643fb428f
#
_entry.id   0de9244316b2e015ce47d5f643fb428f
#
_cell.length_a   1.000
_cell.length_b   1.000
_cell.length_c   1.000
_cell.angle_alpha   90.00
_cell.angle_beta   90.00
_cell.angle_gamma   90.00
#
_symmetry.space_group_name_H-M   'P 1'
#
loop_
_entity.id
_entity.type
_entity.pdbx_description
1 polymer ?
#
loop_
_entity_poly.entity_id
_entity_poly.type
_entity_poly.pdbx_seq_one_letter_code
_entity_poly.pdbx_strand_id
1 'polypeptide(L)'
;MGLHMSRQGNSISRHPLAAAVLTGLLLTSATVFAQDNAATNLDRVTVTGSLIPQTEIENHTPVLTVTAEDIQTRGFTSISEVLQQSSLTTGGLQGGQTAASFTQGAEAAGMFGLDPGYTKYLINGRPMLQYPALYNGSDAFNNLSGIPIDIVERIEILPGGQSSLYGSDAIAGVVNIILKERMDGGVLNVRGGATTEGGGNNIRVSGARGFNSADDRFNALVNVQYEKSNPIWGYQRDLTRTNNRIGYSAQVPANDFLVYLPADNNAFVMMDPTRCASVAGQFGGTTVLGTRAAGESCGSAYGAGYRTLKNDKESSQFYSSMTFDVNDNFTLFADALYSLEEVKYTPGSGYTFWGSDLSFGAFYDQDTDQYMNLQRAFAPEDIGPNGYKDILNTDRNKAYQVTLGGRGTFGNWDYSASFSRGEYKLTERGFVRWADDIDSYFENRVLGPVLGTTDDGYNIYSPNWGAFYSQLPAGDFQTFTGYTYNQSKTWQNLGRFQLTNGSLFTLPGGDAGFAVVAEAGSEGWDYRPDERLMDGSVWGTTSVAGNGHRSNYAVTSELRLPLIDSLTVTGSGRYDAYKIANNTVDKATYSVGVEFRPIESLLFRGKYGTAFRAPTLPDAFQGESGYYANGAVDYYRCGQLGYAPADTLACPYGNESVFGVQAGNTELEPITADVWNAGVVWAPMNNLSVSVDYYNWKIDNEVDTLSSDQLLRAEYYCRNGQGNPTSASCENVADWITRDAAGNIEQIFTPKLNVARQNLQALTASFKYVQDIGRFGSLQFASNYTNILKRELQPQPGDDYLDLLRDPYAMWYYDAYAKVRTDGSVGWAKDRWTTTLYFNYIGKTPNYMSYLGESFDYVHPSGYKAGKWGSYTTYNLSVNYRALDKLTLSLMVNNVFNKMPDGQAHSYAGNIASPYNSSIYNPYGRAVYVQAKYDFGTKTN
;
A
#
# COMPACT_ATOMS: atom_id res chain seq x y z
N MET A 1 32.88 16.39 -40.02
CA MET A 1 33.69 15.15 -40.25
C MET A 1 32.95 14.05 -39.52
N GLY A 2 32.25 13.21 -40.26
CA GLY A 2 31.21 12.29 -39.73
C GLY A 2 31.80 11.12 -38.92
N LEU A 3 31.17 10.80 -37.82
CA LEU A 3 31.39 9.57 -37.10
C LEU A 3 30.15 8.69 -37.25
N HIS A 4 30.34 7.60 -37.98
CA HIS A 4 29.38 6.50 -38.07
C HIS A 4 29.15 5.85 -36.72
N MET A 5 27.97 6.00 -36.16
CA MET A 5 27.49 5.11 -35.10
C MET A 5 26.90 3.84 -35.74
N SER A 6 27.58 2.72 -35.58
CA SER A 6 27.07 1.41 -35.95
C SER A 6 25.87 1.07 -35.07
N ARG A 7 24.69 0.96 -35.67
CA ARG A 7 23.52 0.30 -35.09
C ARG A 7 23.84 -1.18 -34.89
N GLN A 8 24.13 -1.61 -33.70
CA GLN A 8 23.98 -3.01 -33.34
C GLN A 8 22.49 -3.32 -33.27
N GLY A 9 21.97 -3.95 -34.26
CA GLY A 9 20.61 -4.48 -34.28
C GLY A 9 20.51 -5.67 -33.32
N ASN A 10 19.81 -5.45 -32.20
CA ASN A 10 19.34 -6.55 -31.38
C ASN A 10 18.29 -7.32 -32.20
N SER A 11 18.65 -8.48 -32.69
CA SER A 11 17.74 -9.45 -33.29
C SER A 11 16.71 -9.85 -32.23
N ILE A 12 15.49 -9.39 -32.38
CA ILE A 12 14.34 -9.90 -31.66
C ILE A 12 14.18 -11.35 -32.11
N SER A 13 14.50 -12.30 -31.26
CA SER A 13 14.15 -13.70 -31.44
C SER A 13 12.63 -13.78 -31.51
N ARG A 14 12.10 -13.95 -32.71
CA ARG A 14 10.68 -14.20 -32.94
C ARG A 14 10.36 -15.58 -32.39
N HIS A 15 9.73 -15.65 -31.24
CA HIS A 15 9.17 -16.90 -30.74
C HIS A 15 8.05 -17.38 -31.70
N PRO A 16 8.05 -18.63 -32.11
CA PRO A 16 7.09 -19.15 -33.11
C PRO A 16 5.63 -19.19 -32.62
N LEU A 17 5.35 -18.97 -31.33
CA LEU A 17 3.99 -18.92 -30.79
C LEU A 17 3.18 -17.69 -31.23
N ALA A 18 3.82 -16.56 -31.53
CA ALA A 18 3.10 -15.36 -31.98
C ALA A 18 2.57 -15.46 -33.43
N ALA A 19 3.19 -16.28 -34.24
CA ALA A 19 2.77 -16.47 -35.64
C ALA A 19 1.63 -17.50 -35.78
N ALA A 20 1.50 -18.46 -34.86
CA ALA A 20 0.46 -19.49 -34.90
C ALA A 20 -0.95 -18.97 -34.53
N VAL A 21 -1.03 -17.87 -33.70
CA VAL A 21 -2.32 -17.32 -33.28
C VAL A 21 -2.96 -16.42 -34.34
N LEU A 22 -2.16 -15.79 -35.22
CA LEU A 22 -2.66 -14.90 -36.27
C LEU A 22 -3.16 -15.64 -37.52
N THR A 23 -2.72 -16.89 -37.76
CA THR A 23 -3.10 -17.68 -38.92
C THR A 23 -4.35 -18.57 -38.72
N GLY A 24 -4.80 -18.77 -37.43
CA GLY A 24 -5.98 -19.58 -37.09
C GLY A 24 -7.32 -18.83 -37.15
N LEU A 25 -7.33 -17.53 -37.44
CA LEU A 25 -8.52 -16.67 -37.36
C LEU A 25 -9.32 -16.49 -38.66
N LEU A 26 -8.93 -17.16 -39.72
CA LEU A 26 -9.62 -17.04 -41.01
C LEU A 26 -10.07 -18.40 -41.53
N LEU A 27 -11.14 -18.98 -41.05
CA LEU A 27 -12.01 -19.96 -41.74
C LEU A 27 -12.90 -20.72 -40.71
N THR A 28 -14.16 -20.39 -40.60
CA THR A 28 -15.33 -21.29 -40.73
C THR A 28 -16.57 -20.60 -40.20
N SER A 29 -17.53 -20.42 -41.10
CA SER A 29 -18.92 -20.06 -40.76
C SER A 29 -19.72 -21.36 -40.62
N ALA A 30 -20.40 -21.53 -39.46
CA ALA A 30 -21.48 -22.49 -39.31
C ALA A 30 -22.47 -22.09 -38.20
N THR A 31 -23.68 -21.98 -38.61
CA THR A 31 -25.03 -21.97 -38.01
C THR A 31 -25.26 -21.98 -36.50
N VAL A 32 -26.04 -20.98 -36.14
CA VAL A 32 -26.60 -20.60 -34.81
C VAL A 32 -27.68 -21.54 -34.33
N PHE A 33 -27.65 -21.90 -33.03
CA PHE A 33 -28.82 -22.16 -32.24
C PHE A 33 -28.94 -21.11 -31.12
N ALA A 34 -30.06 -20.40 -31.10
CA ALA A 34 -30.42 -19.45 -30.06
C ALA A 34 -30.71 -20.22 -28.77
N GLN A 35 -30.14 -19.80 -27.66
CA GLN A 35 -30.48 -20.26 -26.34
C GLN A 35 -31.36 -19.20 -25.67
N ASP A 36 -32.55 -19.57 -25.27
CA ASP A 36 -33.50 -18.75 -24.54
C ASP A 36 -32.84 -18.18 -23.25
N ASN A 37 -32.80 -16.87 -23.17
CA ASN A 37 -32.52 -16.19 -21.92
C ASN A 37 -33.74 -16.30 -21.01
N ALA A 38 -33.79 -17.36 -20.20
CA ALA A 38 -34.62 -17.36 -19.01
C ALA A 38 -34.15 -16.20 -18.14
N ALA A 39 -35.04 -15.28 -17.78
CA ALA A 39 -34.81 -14.28 -16.76
C ALA A 39 -34.28 -15.01 -15.51
N THR A 40 -33.01 -14.85 -15.21
CA THR A 40 -32.41 -15.37 -13.98
C THR A 40 -33.13 -14.67 -12.83
N ASN A 41 -33.98 -15.38 -12.11
CA ASN A 41 -34.30 -15.03 -10.74
C ASN A 41 -32.95 -14.82 -10.04
N LEU A 42 -32.67 -13.61 -9.60
CA LEU A 42 -31.54 -13.31 -8.75
C LEU A 42 -31.73 -14.15 -7.49
N ASP A 43 -31.03 -15.29 -7.40
CA ASP A 43 -30.94 -16.06 -6.17
C ASP A 43 -30.58 -15.07 -5.05
N ARG A 44 -31.25 -15.20 -3.91
CA ARG A 44 -30.95 -14.41 -2.70
C ARG A 44 -29.49 -14.67 -2.32
N VAL A 45 -28.59 -13.84 -2.85
CA VAL A 45 -27.19 -13.86 -2.48
C VAL A 45 -27.08 -13.17 -1.12
N THR A 46 -26.50 -13.84 -0.14
CA THR A 46 -26.16 -13.19 1.13
C THR A 46 -25.05 -12.19 0.85
N VAL A 47 -25.39 -10.90 0.83
CA VAL A 47 -24.46 -9.82 0.55
C VAL A 47 -23.87 -9.32 1.86
N THR A 48 -22.59 -9.02 1.89
CA THR A 48 -21.92 -8.38 3.03
C THR A 48 -22.61 -7.05 3.34
N GLY A 49 -22.75 -6.68 4.62
CA GLY A 49 -23.40 -5.44 5.07
C GLY A 49 -24.65 -5.65 5.91
N SER A 50 -25.12 -6.91 6.03
CA SER A 50 -26.08 -7.34 7.02
C SER A 50 -25.76 -8.77 7.47
N LEU A 51 -26.06 -9.09 8.71
CA LEU A 51 -26.06 -10.47 9.24
C LEU A 51 -27.33 -11.23 8.84
N ILE A 52 -28.36 -10.50 8.41
CA ILE A 52 -29.64 -11.01 7.92
C ILE A 52 -29.58 -11.00 6.39
N PRO A 53 -29.83 -12.14 5.70
CA PRO A 53 -29.75 -12.23 4.24
C PRO A 53 -30.57 -11.18 3.52
N GLN A 54 -29.95 -10.42 2.61
CA GLN A 54 -30.55 -9.35 1.81
C GLN A 54 -30.03 -9.40 0.37
N THR A 55 -30.75 -8.73 -0.54
CA THR A 55 -30.26 -8.52 -1.91
C THR A 55 -29.49 -7.19 -2.02
N GLU A 56 -28.58 -7.07 -3.01
CA GLU A 56 -27.68 -5.91 -3.19
C GLU A 56 -28.44 -4.58 -3.30
N ILE A 57 -29.62 -4.57 -3.92
CA ILE A 57 -30.44 -3.36 -4.14
C ILE A 57 -31.22 -2.96 -2.87
N GLU A 58 -31.41 -3.85 -1.94
CA GLU A 58 -32.27 -3.66 -0.76
C GLU A 58 -31.49 -3.14 0.46
N ASN A 59 -30.18 -2.92 0.37
CA ASN A 59 -29.34 -2.58 1.51
C ASN A 59 -29.29 -1.06 1.79
N HIS A 60 -29.44 -0.68 3.08
CA HIS A 60 -29.25 0.68 3.58
C HIS A 60 -27.78 1.13 3.47
N THR A 61 -26.85 0.20 3.30
CA THR A 61 -25.44 0.47 3.04
C THR A 61 -25.13 0.14 1.57
N PRO A 62 -24.52 1.04 0.80
CA PRO A 62 -24.05 0.72 -0.55
C PRO A 62 -23.07 -0.45 -0.55
N VAL A 63 -23.23 -1.39 -1.49
CA VAL A 63 -22.28 -2.47 -1.71
C VAL A 63 -21.80 -2.42 -3.16
N LEU A 64 -20.49 -2.28 -3.34
CA LEU A 64 -19.88 -2.41 -4.65
C LEU A 64 -19.39 -3.86 -4.81
N THR A 65 -20.00 -4.58 -5.74
CA THR A 65 -19.62 -5.96 -6.04
C THR A 65 -18.80 -6.03 -7.32
N VAL A 66 -17.64 -6.69 -7.25
CA VAL A 66 -16.80 -7.05 -8.40
C VAL A 66 -16.83 -8.56 -8.54
N THR A 67 -17.47 -9.06 -9.61
CA THR A 67 -17.66 -10.50 -9.84
C THR A 67 -16.41 -11.15 -10.46
N ALA A 68 -16.37 -12.49 -10.45
CA ALA A 68 -15.35 -13.25 -11.17
C ALA A 68 -15.32 -12.91 -12.66
N GLU A 69 -16.49 -12.64 -13.27
CA GLU A 69 -16.60 -12.21 -14.66
C GLU A 69 -16.01 -10.81 -14.86
N ASP A 70 -16.30 -9.86 -13.97
CA ASP A 70 -15.67 -8.52 -13.99
C ASP A 70 -14.15 -8.62 -13.91
N ILE A 71 -13.62 -9.44 -13.00
CA ILE A 71 -12.18 -9.65 -12.83
C ILE A 71 -11.56 -10.15 -14.14
N GLN A 72 -12.19 -11.13 -14.78
CA GLN A 72 -11.70 -11.72 -16.02
C GLN A 72 -11.86 -10.77 -17.20
N THR A 73 -13.02 -10.12 -17.37
CA THR A 73 -13.34 -9.26 -18.52
C THR A 73 -12.61 -7.92 -18.48
N ARG A 74 -12.28 -7.40 -17.30
CA ARG A 74 -11.49 -6.17 -17.15
C ARG A 74 -9.98 -6.41 -17.19
N GLY A 75 -9.54 -7.69 -17.20
CA GLY A 75 -8.15 -8.08 -17.35
C GLY A 75 -7.29 -7.90 -16.10
N PHE A 76 -7.89 -7.89 -14.92
CA PHE A 76 -7.16 -7.80 -13.66
C PHE A 76 -6.27 -9.02 -13.41
N THR A 77 -5.11 -8.77 -12.80
CA THR A 77 -4.10 -9.80 -12.58
C THR A 77 -3.98 -10.25 -11.12
N SER A 78 -4.40 -9.41 -10.18
CA SER A 78 -4.37 -9.68 -8.75
C SER A 78 -5.55 -9.00 -8.03
N ILE A 79 -5.82 -9.41 -6.81
CA ILE A 79 -6.85 -8.79 -5.96
C ILE A 79 -6.45 -7.36 -5.60
N SER A 80 -5.18 -7.13 -5.31
CA SER A 80 -4.67 -5.80 -5.05
C SER A 80 -4.90 -4.87 -6.24
N GLU A 81 -4.70 -5.33 -7.48
CA GLU A 81 -4.98 -4.53 -8.68
C GLU A 81 -6.47 -4.16 -8.79
N VAL A 82 -7.39 -5.11 -8.50
CA VAL A 82 -8.84 -4.84 -8.48
C VAL A 82 -9.16 -3.70 -7.52
N LEU A 83 -8.65 -3.77 -6.29
CA LEU A 83 -8.93 -2.78 -5.26
C LEU A 83 -8.23 -1.44 -5.53
N GLN A 84 -6.97 -1.48 -5.96
CA GLN A 84 -6.19 -0.28 -6.29
C GLN A 84 -6.74 0.49 -7.50
N GLN A 85 -7.42 -0.19 -8.42
CA GLN A 85 -8.08 0.46 -9.55
C GLN A 85 -9.52 0.87 -9.27
N SER A 86 -10.09 0.50 -8.12
CA SER A 86 -11.41 0.97 -7.69
C SER A 86 -11.42 2.49 -7.47
N SER A 87 -12.51 3.14 -7.85
CA SER A 87 -12.72 4.57 -7.60
C SER A 87 -12.72 4.92 -6.10
N LEU A 88 -13.07 3.98 -5.22
CA LEU A 88 -13.07 4.17 -3.76
C LEU A 88 -11.66 4.32 -3.17
N THR A 89 -10.64 3.83 -3.87
CA THR A 89 -9.25 3.88 -3.40
C THR A 89 -8.57 5.14 -3.92
N THR A 90 -8.65 6.23 -3.17
CA THR A 90 -8.09 7.54 -3.57
C THR A 90 -6.67 7.78 -3.07
N GLY A 91 -6.19 6.97 -2.15
CA GLY A 91 -4.83 6.99 -1.56
C GLY A 91 -4.62 5.73 -0.73
N GLY A 92 -3.56 5.67 0.07
CA GLY A 92 -3.23 4.50 0.88
C GLY A 92 -2.89 3.28 0.02
N LEU A 93 -2.23 3.49 -1.13
CA LEU A 93 -1.89 2.43 -2.08
C LEU A 93 -0.48 1.92 -1.82
N GLN A 94 -0.37 0.60 -1.71
CA GLN A 94 0.90 -0.08 -1.80
C GLN A 94 0.83 -1.18 -2.86
N GLY A 95 1.62 -1.03 -3.92
CA GLY A 95 1.76 -2.04 -4.97
C GLY A 95 3.10 -2.73 -4.92
N GLY A 96 3.39 -3.57 -5.91
CA GLY A 96 4.69 -4.23 -6.06
C GLY A 96 5.83 -3.29 -6.51
N GLN A 97 5.82 -2.02 -6.10
CA GLN A 97 6.84 -1.02 -6.40
C GLN A 97 7.79 -0.81 -5.22
N THR A 98 9.10 -0.89 -5.45
CA THR A 98 10.11 -0.62 -4.41
C THR A 98 9.99 0.79 -3.83
N ALA A 99 9.61 1.78 -4.65
CA ALA A 99 9.56 3.17 -4.22
C ALA A 99 8.23 3.58 -3.55
N ALA A 100 7.28 2.68 -3.38
CA ALA A 100 5.93 3.02 -2.92
C ALA A 100 5.77 2.96 -1.39
N SER A 101 6.63 2.22 -0.68
CA SER A 101 6.45 1.97 0.76
C SER A 101 7.71 1.42 1.40
N PHE A 102 7.72 1.36 2.74
CA PHE A 102 8.75 0.66 3.52
C PHE A 102 8.60 -0.87 3.51
N THR A 103 7.45 -1.41 3.14
CA THR A 103 7.15 -2.86 3.08
C THR A 103 6.99 -3.33 1.64
N GLN A 104 8.08 -3.31 0.88
CA GLN A 104 8.10 -3.59 -0.56
C GLN A 104 7.62 -4.99 -0.95
N GLY A 105 7.61 -5.93 -0.03
CA GLY A 105 7.13 -7.31 -0.22
C GLY A 105 5.61 -7.49 -0.09
N ALA A 106 4.83 -6.43 0.20
CA ALA A 106 3.40 -6.51 0.42
C ALA A 106 2.60 -5.62 -0.54
N GLU A 107 1.30 -5.91 -0.67
CA GLU A 107 0.36 -5.14 -1.48
C GLU A 107 -0.87 -4.78 -0.64
N ALA A 108 -1.27 -3.51 -0.65
CA ALA A 108 -2.40 -3.01 0.12
C ALA A 108 -3.21 -1.94 -0.63
N ALA A 109 -4.40 -1.66 -0.15
CA ALA A 109 -5.26 -0.60 -0.64
C ALA A 109 -6.09 -0.03 0.52
N GLY A 110 -6.11 1.29 0.66
CA GLY A 110 -7.00 2.00 1.59
C GLY A 110 -8.18 2.63 0.86
N MET A 111 -9.28 2.90 1.56
CA MET A 111 -10.44 3.55 1.00
C MET A 111 -10.49 5.04 1.39
N PHE A 112 -10.98 5.89 0.47
CA PHE A 112 -11.21 7.32 0.66
C PHE A 112 -9.97 8.12 1.09
N GLY A 113 -8.77 7.59 0.81
CA GLY A 113 -7.51 8.19 1.22
C GLY A 113 -7.10 7.93 2.67
N LEU A 114 -7.87 7.13 3.41
CA LEU A 114 -7.46 6.60 4.71
C LEU A 114 -6.47 5.45 4.51
N ASP A 115 -5.60 5.24 5.50
CA ASP A 115 -4.61 4.17 5.44
C ASP A 115 -5.27 2.79 5.42
N PRO A 116 -4.58 1.76 4.87
CA PRO A 116 -5.14 0.42 4.75
C PRO A 116 -5.65 -0.17 6.07
N GLY A 117 -5.06 0.19 7.20
CA GLY A 117 -5.46 -0.24 8.54
C GLY A 117 -6.84 0.25 9.01
N TYR A 118 -7.45 1.22 8.31
CA TYR A 118 -8.83 1.68 8.58
C TYR A 118 -9.89 0.88 7.81
N THR A 119 -9.47 -0.08 6.99
CA THR A 119 -10.33 -0.95 6.19
C THR A 119 -10.27 -2.38 6.72
N LYS A 120 -11.42 -2.96 7.08
CA LYS A 120 -11.51 -4.35 7.50
C LYS A 120 -11.51 -5.28 6.29
N TYR A 121 -10.52 -6.16 6.19
CA TYR A 121 -10.45 -7.17 5.14
C TYR A 121 -10.92 -8.53 5.65
N LEU A 122 -11.77 -9.17 4.86
CA LEU A 122 -12.33 -10.48 5.17
C LEU A 122 -12.10 -11.46 4.01
N ILE A 123 -11.95 -12.74 4.33
CA ILE A 123 -12.05 -13.86 3.38
C ILE A 123 -13.21 -14.75 3.83
N ASN A 124 -14.19 -14.95 2.96
CA ASN A 124 -15.42 -15.70 3.27
C ASN A 124 -16.07 -15.23 4.60
N GLY A 125 -16.12 -13.92 4.83
CA GLY A 125 -16.71 -13.30 6.03
C GLY A 125 -15.86 -13.38 7.30
N ARG A 126 -14.61 -13.85 7.24
CA ARG A 126 -13.69 -13.98 8.39
C ARG A 126 -12.51 -13.05 8.25
N PRO A 127 -12.04 -12.42 9.34
CA PRO A 127 -10.91 -11.48 9.30
C PRO A 127 -9.67 -12.09 8.66
N MET A 128 -9.01 -11.32 7.80
CA MET A 128 -7.68 -11.64 7.29
C MET A 128 -6.62 -11.40 8.36
N LEU A 129 -5.54 -12.18 8.30
CA LEU A 129 -4.35 -11.97 9.11
C LEU A 129 -3.68 -10.63 8.78
N GLN A 130 -3.21 -9.94 9.81
CA GLN A 130 -2.37 -8.77 9.64
C GLN A 130 -0.98 -9.17 9.10
N TYR A 131 -0.41 -8.31 8.26
CA TYR A 131 0.98 -8.47 7.80
C TYR A 131 1.94 -8.19 8.97
N PRO A 132 3.03 -8.97 9.10
CA PRO A 132 3.92 -8.82 10.27
C PRO A 132 4.73 -7.53 10.31
N ALA A 133 5.06 -6.91 9.17
CA ALA A 133 5.71 -5.60 9.10
C ALA A 133 4.67 -4.48 8.95
N LEU A 134 5.10 -3.24 9.14
CA LEU A 134 4.20 -2.09 9.26
C LEU A 134 4.12 -1.27 7.96
N TYR A 135 2.92 -0.87 7.59
CA TYR A 135 2.68 0.10 6.52
C TYR A 135 3.32 1.44 6.90
N ASN A 136 4.15 1.98 6.02
CA ASN A 136 4.93 3.20 6.26
C ASN A 136 5.70 3.22 7.60
N GLY A 137 6.04 2.03 8.13
CA GLY A 137 6.80 1.89 9.37
C GLY A 137 5.99 2.12 10.66
N SER A 138 4.70 2.44 10.57
CA SER A 138 3.87 2.80 11.72
C SER A 138 2.59 1.98 11.88
N ASP A 139 1.89 1.65 10.78
CA ASP A 139 0.54 1.11 10.83
C ASP A 139 0.44 -0.39 10.51
N ALA A 140 -0.39 -1.10 11.27
CA ALA A 140 -0.76 -2.48 10.95
C ALA A 140 -1.74 -2.55 9.78
N PHE A 141 -1.55 -3.50 8.87
CA PHE A 141 -2.37 -3.67 7.67
C PHE A 141 -2.44 -5.14 7.22
N ASN A 142 -3.25 -5.42 6.18
CA ASN A 142 -3.37 -6.75 5.58
C ASN A 142 -2.70 -6.78 4.21
N ASN A 143 -1.92 -7.83 3.94
CA ASN A 143 -1.34 -8.06 2.61
C ASN A 143 -2.32 -8.80 1.70
N LEU A 144 -2.66 -8.18 0.57
CA LEU A 144 -3.63 -8.70 -0.41
C LEU A 144 -3.03 -9.68 -1.42
N SER A 145 -1.70 -9.88 -1.42
CA SER A 145 -1.03 -10.64 -2.48
C SER A 145 -1.21 -12.15 -2.40
N GLY A 146 -1.39 -12.72 -1.24
CA GLY A 146 -1.39 -14.17 -1.03
C GLY A 146 -2.69 -14.91 -1.39
N ILE A 147 -3.65 -14.29 -2.08
CA ILE A 147 -4.98 -14.85 -2.35
C ILE A 147 -5.09 -15.26 -3.83
N PRO A 148 -5.46 -16.53 -4.16
CA PRO A 148 -5.56 -16.99 -5.53
C PRO A 148 -6.76 -16.35 -6.25
N ILE A 149 -6.49 -15.49 -7.23
CA ILE A 149 -7.52 -14.71 -7.94
C ILE A 149 -8.47 -15.58 -8.79
N ASP A 150 -8.00 -16.70 -9.31
CA ASP A 150 -8.79 -17.56 -10.22
C ASP A 150 -9.91 -18.33 -9.49
N ILE A 151 -9.85 -18.40 -8.14
CA ILE A 151 -10.89 -19.04 -7.32
C ILE A 151 -11.81 -18.02 -6.65
N VAL A 152 -11.59 -16.73 -6.87
CA VAL A 152 -12.50 -15.68 -6.36
C VAL A 152 -13.84 -15.81 -7.06
N GLU A 153 -14.93 -15.84 -6.28
CA GLU A 153 -16.29 -15.76 -6.79
C GLU A 153 -16.71 -14.31 -7.00
N ARG A 154 -16.46 -13.46 -5.98
CA ARG A 154 -16.68 -12.02 -6.02
C ARG A 154 -15.95 -11.31 -4.89
N ILE A 155 -15.78 -10.01 -5.04
CA ILE A 155 -15.29 -9.09 -4.00
C ILE A 155 -16.41 -8.12 -3.69
N GLU A 156 -16.80 -8.00 -2.43
CA GLU A 156 -17.81 -7.09 -1.95
C GLU A 156 -17.13 -5.98 -1.13
N ILE A 157 -17.37 -4.72 -1.51
CA ILE A 157 -16.79 -3.54 -0.88
C ILE A 157 -17.93 -2.71 -0.28
N LEU A 158 -17.90 -2.54 1.03
CA LEU A 158 -18.86 -1.75 1.80
C LEU A 158 -18.17 -0.47 2.27
N PRO A 159 -18.44 0.67 1.68
CA PRO A 159 -17.92 1.95 2.14
C PRO A 159 -18.63 2.44 3.42
N GLY A 160 -17.95 3.28 4.20
CA GLY A 160 -18.47 3.88 5.42
C GLY A 160 -18.27 3.03 6.67
N GLY A 161 -18.61 3.58 7.84
CA GLY A 161 -18.45 2.91 9.14
C GLY A 161 -19.27 1.64 9.27
N GLN A 162 -18.59 0.53 9.53
CA GLN A 162 -19.19 -0.82 9.62
C GLN A 162 -18.87 -1.53 10.94
N SER A 163 -18.31 -0.82 11.93
CA SER A 163 -17.86 -1.45 13.18
C SER A 163 -18.99 -2.06 14.01
N SER A 164 -20.22 -1.58 13.88
CA SER A 164 -21.39 -2.16 14.56
C SER A 164 -21.73 -3.59 14.11
N LEU A 165 -21.16 -4.06 12.98
CA LEU A 165 -21.30 -5.43 12.48
C LEU A 165 -19.98 -6.20 12.47
N TYR A 166 -18.86 -5.53 12.15
CA TYR A 166 -17.57 -6.17 11.88
C TYR A 166 -16.47 -5.83 12.88
N GLY A 167 -16.77 -4.97 13.88
CA GLY A 167 -15.84 -4.61 14.97
C GLY A 167 -14.72 -3.66 14.54
N SER A 168 -13.59 -3.78 15.21
CA SER A 168 -12.38 -2.95 14.97
C SER A 168 -11.95 -2.93 13.51
N ASP A 169 -11.34 -1.82 13.08
CA ASP A 169 -10.72 -1.54 11.78
C ASP A 169 -11.71 -1.23 10.64
N ALA A 170 -13.03 -1.25 10.91
CA ALA A 170 -14.07 -1.00 9.91
C ALA A 170 -14.54 0.48 9.91
N ILE A 171 -13.60 1.44 9.95
CA ILE A 171 -13.89 2.89 9.91
C ILE A 171 -14.13 3.37 8.47
N ALA A 172 -13.21 3.06 7.54
CA ALA A 172 -13.36 3.41 6.13
C ALA A 172 -14.39 2.50 5.44
N GLY A 173 -14.46 1.25 5.86
CA GLY A 173 -15.36 0.25 5.34
C GLY A 173 -14.87 -1.18 5.52
N VAL A 174 -15.51 -2.08 4.79
CA VAL A 174 -15.20 -3.52 4.77
C VAL A 174 -14.99 -3.99 3.34
N VAL A 175 -13.99 -4.83 3.12
CA VAL A 175 -13.77 -5.56 1.88
C VAL A 175 -13.84 -7.04 2.19
N ASN A 176 -14.82 -7.76 1.61
CA ASN A 176 -14.99 -9.19 1.77
C ASN A 176 -14.67 -9.90 0.45
N ILE A 177 -13.63 -10.71 0.47
CA ILE A 177 -13.17 -11.52 -0.66
C ILE A 177 -13.83 -12.90 -0.52
N ILE A 178 -14.79 -13.18 -1.38
CA ILE A 178 -15.55 -14.41 -1.35
C ILE A 178 -14.94 -15.37 -2.34
N LEU A 179 -14.47 -16.50 -1.83
CA LEU A 179 -13.91 -17.60 -2.59
C LEU A 179 -14.98 -18.66 -2.87
N LYS A 180 -14.86 -19.36 -3.99
CA LYS A 180 -15.79 -20.45 -4.34
C LYS A 180 -15.75 -21.56 -3.31
N GLU A 181 -16.92 -21.99 -2.85
CA GLU A 181 -17.06 -23.12 -1.94
C GLU A 181 -17.24 -24.46 -2.69
N ARG A 182 -17.83 -24.40 -3.88
CA ARG A 182 -18.18 -25.59 -4.69
C ARG A 182 -17.81 -25.37 -6.15
N MET A 183 -17.58 -26.47 -6.85
CA MET A 183 -17.36 -26.48 -8.31
C MET A 183 -17.77 -27.85 -8.87
N ASP A 184 -18.47 -27.82 -10.00
CA ASP A 184 -18.72 -29.02 -10.79
C ASP A 184 -17.61 -29.19 -11.82
N GLY A 185 -16.95 -30.37 -11.81
CA GLY A 185 -15.81 -30.62 -12.70
C GLY A 185 -14.54 -29.92 -12.24
N GLY A 186 -13.81 -29.34 -13.18
CA GLY A 186 -12.56 -28.63 -12.90
C GLY A 186 -12.21 -27.62 -13.95
N VAL A 187 -11.23 -26.79 -13.66
CA VAL A 187 -10.69 -25.77 -14.55
C VAL A 187 -9.16 -25.79 -14.50
N LEU A 188 -8.54 -25.66 -15.67
CA LEU A 188 -7.12 -25.36 -15.82
C LEU A 188 -7.00 -24.01 -16.52
N ASN A 189 -6.24 -23.10 -15.92
CA ASN A 189 -6.03 -21.78 -16.45
C ASN A 189 -4.52 -21.51 -16.60
N VAL A 190 -4.08 -21.11 -17.79
CA VAL A 190 -2.69 -20.75 -18.08
C VAL A 190 -2.69 -19.37 -18.71
N ARG A 191 -1.92 -18.46 -18.09
CA ARG A 191 -1.77 -17.09 -18.54
C ARG A 191 -0.29 -16.74 -18.65
N GLY A 192 0.09 -16.09 -19.74
CA GLY A 192 1.43 -15.54 -19.94
C GLY A 192 1.38 -14.14 -20.51
N GLY A 193 2.33 -13.29 -20.14
CA GLY A 193 2.35 -11.93 -20.65
C GLY A 193 3.69 -11.24 -20.45
N ALA A 194 3.81 -10.06 -21.06
CA ALA A 194 5.00 -9.22 -20.98
C ALA A 194 4.64 -7.75 -21.21
N THR A 195 5.53 -6.83 -20.76
CA THR A 195 5.40 -5.41 -21.12
C THR A 195 6.06 -5.15 -22.48
N THR A 196 5.54 -4.17 -23.22
CA THR A 196 6.06 -3.84 -24.56
C THR A 196 7.44 -3.15 -24.51
N GLU A 197 7.81 -2.58 -23.36
CA GLU A 197 9.08 -1.89 -23.16
C GLU A 197 10.14 -2.76 -22.45
N GLY A 198 9.84 -4.05 -22.25
CA GLY A 198 10.72 -5.01 -21.59
C GLY A 198 10.52 -5.07 -20.08
N GLY A 199 10.96 -6.16 -19.47
CA GLY A 199 10.70 -6.52 -18.07
C GLY A 199 9.26 -6.92 -17.82
N GLY A 200 8.95 -7.29 -16.58
CA GLY A 200 7.60 -7.61 -16.15
C GLY A 200 6.99 -8.84 -16.80
N ASN A 201 7.78 -9.72 -17.40
CA ASN A 201 7.28 -10.99 -17.93
C ASN A 201 6.58 -11.76 -16.81
N ASN A 202 5.39 -12.24 -17.07
CA ASN A 202 4.57 -12.94 -16.09
C ASN A 202 4.06 -14.26 -16.69
N ILE A 203 4.06 -15.29 -15.85
CA ILE A 203 3.37 -16.55 -16.13
C ILE A 203 2.55 -16.94 -14.91
N ARG A 204 1.29 -17.34 -15.12
CA ARG A 204 0.42 -17.91 -14.10
C ARG A 204 -0.20 -19.19 -14.58
N VAL A 205 -0.17 -20.20 -13.73
CA VAL A 205 -0.82 -21.48 -13.96
C VAL A 205 -1.67 -21.78 -12.74
N SER A 206 -2.95 -22.02 -12.93
CA SER A 206 -3.84 -22.42 -11.86
C SER A 206 -4.72 -23.60 -12.29
N GLY A 207 -5.02 -24.47 -11.33
CA GLY A 207 -5.93 -25.59 -11.51
C GLY A 207 -6.88 -25.66 -10.32
N ALA A 208 -8.17 -25.86 -10.60
CA ALA A 208 -9.16 -26.14 -9.57
C ALA A 208 -10.00 -27.36 -9.98
N ARG A 209 -10.43 -28.13 -8.97
CA ARG A 209 -11.30 -29.26 -9.18
C ARG A 209 -12.27 -29.43 -8.02
N GLY A 210 -13.56 -29.62 -8.38
CA GLY A 210 -14.59 -30.03 -7.46
C GLY A 210 -14.73 -31.56 -7.43
N PHE A 211 -15.04 -32.07 -6.27
CA PHE A 211 -15.34 -33.47 -5.96
C PHE A 211 -16.66 -33.50 -5.23
N ASN A 212 -17.66 -34.15 -5.84
CA ASN A 212 -19.00 -34.29 -5.26
C ASN A 212 -19.29 -35.77 -5.09
N SER A 213 -19.82 -36.19 -3.93
CA SER A 213 -20.30 -37.55 -3.75
C SER A 213 -21.59 -37.82 -4.58
N ALA A 214 -21.89 -39.07 -4.84
CA ALA A 214 -23.02 -39.43 -5.69
C ALA A 214 -24.41 -39.05 -5.08
N ASP A 215 -24.44 -38.85 -3.76
CA ASP A 215 -25.59 -38.39 -2.99
C ASP A 215 -25.55 -36.90 -2.68
N ASP A 216 -24.60 -36.14 -3.28
CA ASP A 216 -24.34 -34.71 -3.10
C ASP A 216 -24.10 -34.26 -1.64
N ARG A 217 -23.94 -35.20 -0.68
CA ARG A 217 -23.72 -34.88 0.74
C ARG A 217 -22.31 -34.43 1.03
N PHE A 218 -21.33 -34.90 0.29
CA PHE A 218 -19.94 -34.43 0.42
C PHE A 218 -19.54 -33.65 -0.82
N ASN A 219 -19.05 -32.43 -0.59
CA ASN A 219 -18.48 -31.61 -1.64
C ASN A 219 -17.10 -31.13 -1.19
N ALA A 220 -16.13 -31.18 -2.07
CA ALA A 220 -14.80 -30.62 -1.85
C ALA A 220 -14.34 -29.87 -3.10
N LEU A 221 -13.71 -28.75 -2.88
CA LEU A 221 -13.02 -27.95 -3.90
C LEU A 221 -11.55 -27.84 -3.52
N VAL A 222 -10.66 -28.09 -4.48
CA VAL A 222 -9.23 -27.89 -4.32
C VAL A 222 -8.74 -26.99 -5.44
N ASN A 223 -7.94 -25.99 -5.11
CA ASN A 223 -7.28 -25.09 -6.04
C ASN A 223 -5.79 -24.99 -5.73
N VAL A 224 -4.97 -24.95 -6.78
CA VAL A 224 -3.54 -24.65 -6.73
C VAL A 224 -3.24 -23.58 -7.77
N GLN A 225 -2.52 -22.55 -7.40
CA GLN A 225 -2.08 -21.50 -8.30
C GLN A 225 -0.57 -21.24 -8.11
N TYR A 226 0.13 -21.13 -9.22
CA TYR A 226 1.53 -20.69 -9.26
C TYR A 226 1.64 -19.45 -10.15
N GLU A 227 2.40 -18.46 -9.70
CA GLU A 227 2.68 -17.26 -10.47
C GLU A 227 4.15 -16.87 -10.34
N LYS A 228 4.77 -16.47 -11.46
CA LYS A 228 6.09 -15.85 -11.53
C LYS A 228 6.00 -14.56 -12.33
N SER A 229 6.46 -13.46 -11.75
CA SER A 229 6.54 -12.15 -12.39
C SER A 229 7.97 -11.62 -12.28
N ASN A 230 8.63 -11.41 -13.41
CA ASN A 230 9.97 -10.86 -13.47
C ASN A 230 9.94 -9.34 -13.15
N PRO A 231 11.04 -8.75 -12.64
CA PRO A 231 11.07 -7.35 -12.29
C PRO A 231 11.03 -6.44 -13.52
N ILE A 232 10.59 -5.21 -13.29
CA ILE A 232 10.83 -4.07 -14.19
C ILE A 232 11.88 -3.20 -13.53
N TRP A 233 12.96 -2.95 -14.23
CA TRP A 233 14.04 -2.07 -13.75
C TRP A 233 13.81 -0.63 -14.20
N GLY A 234 14.31 0.34 -13.44
CA GLY A 234 14.24 1.76 -13.77
C GLY A 234 14.81 2.10 -15.13
N TYR A 235 15.93 1.47 -15.51
CA TYR A 235 16.56 1.68 -16.82
C TYR A 235 15.74 1.18 -18.03
N GLN A 236 14.69 0.40 -17.78
CA GLN A 236 13.79 -0.10 -18.84
C GLN A 236 12.65 0.90 -19.16
N ARG A 237 12.58 2.02 -18.48
CA ARG A 237 11.56 3.05 -18.71
C ARG A 237 12.21 4.40 -18.92
N ASP A 238 11.85 5.09 -20.00
CA ASP A 238 12.40 6.43 -20.30
C ASP A 238 12.18 7.43 -19.15
N LEU A 239 11.03 7.30 -18.46
CA LEU A 239 10.66 8.15 -17.33
C LEU A 239 11.61 8.01 -16.12
N THR A 240 12.20 6.83 -15.91
CA THR A 240 12.90 6.47 -14.67
C THR A 240 14.34 6.02 -14.86
N ARG A 241 14.83 5.95 -16.10
CA ARG A 241 16.22 5.52 -16.36
C ARG A 241 17.29 6.52 -15.97
N THR A 242 16.89 7.78 -15.82
CA THR A 242 17.79 8.85 -15.39
C THR A 242 17.15 9.72 -14.33
N ASN A 243 17.95 10.44 -13.56
CA ASN A 243 17.48 11.51 -12.69
C ASN A 243 17.32 12.84 -13.45
N ASN A 244 17.54 12.87 -14.76
CA ASN A 244 17.26 14.03 -15.60
C ASN A 244 15.75 14.24 -15.68
N ARG A 245 15.33 15.49 -15.42
CA ARG A 245 13.93 15.88 -15.38
C ARG A 245 13.57 16.70 -16.59
N ILE A 246 12.28 16.64 -16.92
CA ILE A 246 11.72 17.50 -17.95
C ILE A 246 12.00 18.96 -17.58
N GLY A 247 12.65 19.69 -18.48
CA GLY A 247 13.00 21.09 -18.29
C GLY A 247 14.46 21.37 -17.92
N TYR A 248 15.28 20.35 -17.61
CA TYR A 248 16.72 20.54 -17.52
C TYR A 248 17.36 20.32 -18.87
N SER A 249 18.09 21.36 -19.36
CA SER A 249 18.79 21.32 -20.68
C SER A 249 20.08 20.50 -20.67
N ALA A 250 20.61 20.17 -19.50
CA ALA A 250 21.82 19.39 -19.31
C ALA A 250 21.56 18.15 -18.45
N GLN A 251 22.33 17.11 -18.70
CA GLN A 251 22.39 15.97 -17.78
C GLN A 251 23.00 16.48 -16.46
N VAL A 252 22.20 16.35 -15.39
CA VAL A 252 22.66 16.64 -14.04
C VAL A 252 23.09 15.32 -13.43
N PRO A 253 24.38 15.06 -13.20
CA PRO A 253 24.84 13.84 -12.60
C PRO A 253 24.29 13.68 -11.18
N ALA A 254 24.14 12.45 -10.71
CA ALA A 254 23.93 12.19 -9.30
C ALA A 254 25.21 12.58 -8.50
N ASN A 255 25.07 12.69 -7.19
CA ASN A 255 26.19 12.96 -6.30
C ASN A 255 26.85 11.62 -5.90
N ASP A 256 27.40 10.90 -6.88
CA ASP A 256 28.00 9.59 -6.64
C ASP A 256 29.39 9.72 -6.00
N PHE A 257 30.10 10.77 -6.33
CA PHE A 257 31.37 11.19 -5.70
C PHE A 257 31.22 12.64 -5.26
N LEU A 258 31.12 12.87 -3.99
CA LEU A 258 30.78 14.18 -3.44
C LEU A 258 31.74 14.58 -2.33
N VAL A 259 32.19 15.83 -2.41
CA VAL A 259 32.94 16.51 -1.35
C VAL A 259 32.09 17.70 -0.90
N TYR A 260 31.74 17.72 0.38
CA TYR A 260 31.03 18.82 1.02
C TYR A 260 31.99 19.68 1.81
N LEU A 261 31.76 20.99 1.83
CA LEU A 261 32.36 21.91 2.76
C LEU A 261 31.31 22.38 3.78
N PRO A 262 31.30 21.84 5.00
CA PRO A 262 30.30 22.18 6.02
C PRO A 262 30.31 23.65 6.41
N ALA A 263 31.51 24.28 6.45
CA ALA A 263 31.67 25.67 6.79
C ALA A 263 31.10 26.65 5.74
N ASP A 264 30.78 26.15 4.53
CA ASP A 264 30.30 26.95 3.39
C ASP A 264 28.89 26.53 2.98
N ASN A 265 28.00 26.34 3.94
CA ASN A 265 26.61 25.87 3.77
C ASN A 265 26.49 24.59 2.95
N ASN A 266 27.39 23.62 3.17
CA ASN A 266 27.46 22.37 2.42
C ASN A 266 27.70 22.60 0.91
N ALA A 267 28.53 23.55 0.55
CA ALA A 267 28.95 23.72 -0.84
C ALA A 267 29.63 22.44 -1.35
N PHE A 268 29.35 22.10 -2.62
CA PHE A 268 29.98 20.97 -3.30
C PHE A 268 31.26 21.45 -4.00
N VAL A 269 32.35 20.73 -3.80
CA VAL A 269 33.65 21.08 -4.35
C VAL A 269 34.24 19.85 -5.06
N MET A 270 34.79 20.11 -6.24
CA MET A 270 35.71 19.18 -6.90
C MET A 270 37.11 19.68 -6.71
N MET A 271 37.90 19.07 -5.84
CA MET A 271 39.29 19.46 -5.55
C MET A 271 40.16 19.42 -6.81
N ASP A 272 39.88 18.47 -7.70
CA ASP A 272 40.54 18.38 -9.03
C ASP A 272 39.53 17.81 -10.03
N PRO A 273 38.89 18.65 -10.87
CA PRO A 273 37.90 18.22 -11.85
C PRO A 273 38.37 17.15 -12.82
N THR A 274 39.70 17.04 -13.05
CA THR A 274 40.26 16.02 -13.94
C THR A 274 40.11 14.61 -13.38
N ARG A 275 39.95 14.45 -12.06
CA ARG A 275 39.82 13.16 -11.39
C ARG A 275 38.47 12.48 -11.66
N CYS A 276 37.43 13.23 -12.00
CA CYS A 276 36.14 12.62 -12.41
C CYS A 276 36.32 11.76 -13.69
N ALA A 277 37.25 12.09 -14.55
CA ALA A 277 37.55 11.33 -15.75
C ALA A 277 38.08 9.90 -15.43
N SER A 278 38.73 9.69 -14.26
CA SER A 278 39.24 8.39 -13.87
C SER A 278 38.12 7.36 -13.55
N VAL A 279 36.91 7.83 -13.19
CA VAL A 279 35.72 7.03 -12.92
C VAL A 279 34.68 7.08 -14.04
N ALA A 280 35.01 7.68 -15.20
CA ALA A 280 34.11 7.81 -16.35
C ALA A 280 33.58 6.47 -16.88
N GLY A 281 34.25 5.34 -16.58
CA GLY A 281 33.80 4.00 -16.91
C GLY A 281 32.66 3.46 -16.06
N GLN A 282 32.38 4.07 -14.92
CA GLN A 282 31.35 3.62 -14.00
C GLN A 282 29.93 3.95 -14.48
N PHE A 283 28.93 3.23 -13.92
CA PHE A 283 27.53 3.26 -14.34
C PHE A 283 27.35 3.05 -15.85
N GLY A 284 28.09 2.08 -16.41
CA GLY A 284 28.07 1.77 -17.84
C GLY A 284 28.72 2.85 -18.68
N GLY A 285 29.68 3.61 -18.15
CA GLY A 285 30.38 4.67 -18.85
C GLY A 285 29.62 6.00 -18.92
N THR A 286 28.74 6.26 -17.95
CA THR A 286 27.90 7.46 -17.92
C THR A 286 28.25 8.44 -16.78
N THR A 287 29.29 8.16 -16.02
CA THR A 287 29.79 9.07 -14.97
C THR A 287 30.52 10.28 -15.59
N VAL A 288 30.09 11.47 -15.23
CA VAL A 288 30.60 12.75 -15.75
C VAL A 288 30.68 13.79 -14.64
N LEU A 289 31.54 14.78 -14.86
CA LEU A 289 31.54 16.01 -14.07
C LEU A 289 30.34 16.88 -14.44
N GLY A 290 29.63 17.39 -13.46
CA GLY A 290 28.52 18.34 -13.64
C GLY A 290 28.49 19.41 -12.58
N THR A 291 27.76 20.48 -12.87
CA THR A 291 27.61 21.63 -11.98
C THR A 291 26.18 21.77 -11.52
N ARG A 292 25.96 21.96 -10.22
CA ARG A 292 24.70 22.28 -9.59
C ARG A 292 24.75 23.65 -8.92
N ALA A 293 23.60 24.10 -8.39
CA ALA A 293 23.56 25.37 -7.63
C ALA A 293 24.50 25.35 -6.41
N ALA A 294 24.66 24.18 -5.78
CA ALA A 294 25.56 24.00 -4.62
C ALA A 294 27.05 23.79 -5.02
N GLY A 295 27.38 23.65 -6.31
CA GLY A 295 28.74 23.46 -6.80
C GLY A 295 28.92 22.29 -7.78
N GLU A 296 30.17 21.85 -7.97
CA GLU A 296 30.50 20.75 -8.88
C GLU A 296 30.37 19.37 -8.19
N SER A 297 29.92 18.38 -8.95
CA SER A 297 29.84 17.01 -8.53
C SER A 297 30.22 16.04 -9.64
N CYS A 298 30.71 14.87 -9.26
CA CYS A 298 31.03 13.79 -10.17
C CYS A 298 30.05 12.64 -9.97
N GLY A 299 29.42 12.12 -11.03
CA GLY A 299 28.48 11.02 -10.92
C GLY A 299 27.72 10.74 -12.20
N SER A 300 26.75 9.84 -12.11
CA SER A 300 25.93 9.43 -13.23
C SER A 300 24.48 9.83 -13.07
N ALA A 301 23.89 10.46 -14.09
CA ALA A 301 22.45 10.66 -14.18
C ALA A 301 21.65 9.33 -14.28
N TYR A 302 22.30 8.23 -14.63
CA TYR A 302 21.68 6.92 -14.84
C TYR A 302 21.66 6.05 -13.59
N GLY A 303 22.28 6.46 -12.48
CA GLY A 303 22.26 5.74 -11.21
C GLY A 303 20.85 5.39 -10.73
N ALA A 304 19.89 6.31 -10.91
CA ALA A 304 18.47 6.10 -10.58
C ALA A 304 17.81 4.92 -11.32
N GLY A 305 18.33 4.55 -12.48
CA GLY A 305 17.82 3.44 -13.27
C GLY A 305 18.09 2.05 -12.69
N TYR A 306 19.01 1.92 -11.75
CA TYR A 306 19.42 0.63 -11.17
C TYR A 306 18.56 0.17 -10.00
N ARG A 307 17.32 0.64 -9.88
CA ARG A 307 16.33 0.17 -8.91
C ARG A 307 15.25 -0.69 -9.58
N THR A 308 14.57 -1.52 -8.82
CA THR A 308 13.37 -2.21 -9.31
C THR A 308 12.16 -1.26 -9.23
N LEU A 309 11.47 -1.04 -10.36
CA LEU A 309 10.19 -0.32 -10.40
C LEU A 309 9.03 -1.25 -10.07
N LYS A 310 9.06 -2.47 -10.59
CA LYS A 310 8.22 -3.59 -10.21
C LYS A 310 9.12 -4.68 -9.67
N ASN A 311 8.77 -5.22 -8.53
CA ASN A 311 9.57 -6.25 -7.88
C ASN A 311 9.49 -7.61 -8.60
N ASP A 312 10.53 -8.42 -8.51
CA ASP A 312 10.49 -9.83 -8.85
C ASP A 312 9.60 -10.54 -7.84
N LYS A 313 8.62 -11.32 -8.31
CA LYS A 313 7.67 -12.00 -7.43
C LYS A 313 7.46 -13.43 -7.91
N GLU A 314 7.57 -14.37 -6.97
CA GLU A 314 7.21 -15.76 -7.19
C GLU A 314 6.27 -16.22 -6.08
N SER A 315 5.12 -16.79 -6.44
CA SER A 315 4.11 -17.19 -5.48
C SER A 315 3.48 -18.53 -5.81
N SER A 316 3.16 -19.29 -4.75
CA SER A 316 2.40 -20.53 -4.81
C SER A 316 1.28 -20.47 -3.79
N GLN A 317 0.06 -20.72 -4.21
CA GLN A 317 -1.13 -20.64 -3.37
C GLN A 317 -1.93 -21.93 -3.47
N PHE A 318 -2.47 -22.34 -2.34
CA PHE A 318 -3.37 -23.49 -2.22
C PHE A 318 -4.63 -23.03 -1.50
N TYR A 319 -5.78 -23.43 -2.03
CA TYR A 319 -7.08 -23.25 -1.38
C TYR A 319 -7.88 -24.55 -1.46
N SER A 320 -8.56 -24.88 -0.37
CA SER A 320 -9.50 -25.98 -0.33
C SER A 320 -10.72 -25.58 0.49
N SER A 321 -11.91 -25.92 0.00
CA SER A 321 -13.17 -25.84 0.73
C SER A 321 -13.85 -27.18 0.71
N MET A 322 -14.39 -27.63 1.85
CA MET A 322 -15.06 -28.91 2.02
C MET A 322 -16.35 -28.70 2.78
N THR A 323 -17.42 -29.34 2.32
CA THR A 323 -18.70 -29.39 3.03
C THR A 323 -19.20 -30.82 3.11
N PHE A 324 -19.79 -31.16 4.26
CA PHE A 324 -20.41 -32.46 4.50
C PHE A 324 -21.78 -32.30 5.15
N ASP A 325 -22.83 -32.63 4.44
CA ASP A 325 -24.20 -32.61 4.93
C ASP A 325 -24.46 -33.84 5.79
N VAL A 326 -24.40 -33.67 7.11
CA VAL A 326 -24.63 -34.71 8.08
C VAL A 326 -26.09 -35.18 8.00
N ASN A 327 -27.00 -34.22 7.85
CA ASN A 327 -28.42 -34.38 7.54
C ASN A 327 -28.96 -33.11 6.89
N ASP A 328 -30.24 -33.07 6.56
CA ASP A 328 -30.88 -31.94 5.87
C ASP A 328 -30.81 -30.60 6.63
N ASN A 329 -30.55 -30.65 7.94
CA ASN A 329 -30.56 -29.49 8.83
C ASN A 329 -29.15 -29.16 9.41
N PHE A 330 -28.12 -29.92 9.05
CA PHE A 330 -26.77 -29.69 9.60
C PHE A 330 -25.65 -30.04 8.61
N THR A 331 -24.83 -29.10 8.30
CA THR A 331 -23.64 -29.20 7.42
C THR A 331 -22.38 -28.90 8.20
N LEU A 332 -21.39 -29.76 8.13
CA LEU A 332 -20.02 -29.47 8.53
C LEU A 332 -19.26 -28.81 7.38
N PHE A 333 -18.37 -27.86 7.68
CA PHE A 333 -17.52 -27.23 6.66
C PHE A 333 -16.08 -27.06 7.16
N ALA A 334 -15.17 -27.02 6.20
CA ALA A 334 -13.76 -26.76 6.43
C ALA A 334 -13.18 -25.96 5.26
N ASP A 335 -12.47 -24.89 5.57
CA ASP A 335 -11.72 -24.08 4.59
C ASP A 335 -10.25 -24.02 4.97
N ALA A 336 -9.38 -24.13 3.99
CA ALA A 336 -7.94 -23.97 4.17
C ALA A 336 -7.35 -23.12 3.05
N LEU A 337 -6.66 -22.05 3.41
CA LEU A 337 -5.86 -21.21 2.53
C LEU A 337 -4.40 -21.29 2.96
N TYR A 338 -3.49 -21.48 2.01
CA TYR A 338 -2.06 -21.47 2.24
C TYR A 338 -1.36 -20.73 1.11
N SER A 339 -0.41 -19.85 1.44
CA SER A 339 0.40 -19.10 0.48
C SER A 339 1.88 -19.12 0.84
N LEU A 340 2.70 -19.24 -0.19
CA LEU A 340 4.13 -19.01 -0.19
C LEU A 340 4.44 -17.95 -1.23
N GLU A 341 5.22 -16.94 -0.86
CA GLU A 341 5.61 -15.88 -1.76
C GLU A 341 7.04 -15.45 -1.49
N GLU A 342 7.81 -15.25 -2.54
CA GLU A 342 9.15 -14.65 -2.50
C GLU A 342 9.14 -13.41 -3.38
N VAL A 343 9.52 -12.27 -2.77
CA VAL A 343 9.65 -10.97 -3.45
C VAL A 343 11.08 -10.52 -3.38
N LYS A 344 11.69 -10.15 -4.54
CA LYS A 344 13.05 -9.62 -4.61
C LYS A 344 13.04 -8.22 -5.20
N TYR A 345 13.84 -7.32 -4.59
CA TYR A 345 13.87 -5.92 -4.98
C TYR A 345 15.18 -5.25 -4.59
N THR A 346 15.44 -4.09 -5.19
CA THR A 346 16.51 -3.19 -4.77
C THR A 346 16.08 -1.73 -4.89
N PRO A 347 16.34 -0.89 -3.88
CA PRO A 347 16.12 0.55 -3.96
C PRO A 347 17.14 1.27 -4.85
N GLY A 348 18.24 0.60 -5.27
CA GLY A 348 19.24 1.12 -6.18
C GLY A 348 20.37 1.92 -5.52
N SER A 349 21.06 2.73 -6.31
CA SER A 349 22.31 3.42 -5.91
C SER A 349 22.14 4.41 -4.76
N GLY A 350 20.97 5.02 -4.59
CA GLY A 350 20.70 5.95 -3.50
C GLY A 350 20.75 5.36 -2.10
N TYR A 351 20.77 4.04 -2.00
CA TYR A 351 20.87 3.33 -0.72
C TYR A 351 22.12 2.46 -0.62
N THR A 352 23.06 2.63 -1.55
CA THR A 352 24.33 1.89 -1.58
C THR A 352 25.46 2.89 -1.73
N PHE A 353 25.89 3.45 -0.61
CA PHE A 353 26.96 4.45 -0.54
C PHE A 353 27.68 4.37 0.80
N TRP A 354 28.82 5.02 0.90
CA TRP A 354 29.51 5.39 2.13
C TRP A 354 29.61 6.91 2.23
N GLY A 355 29.57 7.46 3.43
CA GLY A 355 29.76 8.88 3.71
C GLY A 355 30.41 9.10 5.06
N SER A 356 31.44 9.95 5.10
CA SER A 356 32.19 10.24 6.33
C SER A 356 31.35 10.95 7.38
N ASP A 357 30.33 11.71 6.96
CA ASP A 357 29.41 12.42 7.85
C ASP A 357 28.57 11.49 8.73
N LEU A 358 28.20 10.32 8.21
CA LEU A 358 27.49 9.29 8.98
C LEU A 358 28.40 8.41 9.82
N SER A 359 29.68 8.32 9.47
CA SER A 359 30.69 7.52 10.17
C SER A 359 31.26 8.24 11.39
N PHE A 360 31.71 9.47 11.21
CA PHE A 360 32.42 10.24 12.26
C PHE A 360 32.30 11.76 12.11
N GLY A 361 31.43 12.25 11.23
CA GLY A 361 31.23 13.69 10.98
C GLY A 361 32.24 14.26 10.02
N ALA A 362 32.40 15.59 10.08
CA ALA A 362 33.39 16.30 9.28
C ALA A 362 34.82 16.02 9.79
N PHE A 363 35.79 16.10 8.90
CA PHE A 363 37.20 16.04 9.19
C PHE A 363 37.93 17.23 8.55
N TYR A 364 39.17 17.46 9.00
CA TYR A 364 40.05 18.51 8.45
C TYR A 364 41.05 17.89 7.48
N ASP A 365 41.07 18.38 6.24
CA ASP A 365 42.08 17.99 5.25
C ASP A 365 43.28 18.93 5.32
N GLN A 366 44.41 18.34 5.73
CA GLN A 366 45.67 19.08 5.88
C GLN A 366 46.19 19.67 4.56
N ASP A 367 45.92 18.98 3.44
CA ASP A 367 46.49 19.41 2.13
C ASP A 367 45.75 20.61 1.54
N THR A 368 44.48 20.78 1.85
CA THR A 368 43.63 21.85 1.33
C THR A 368 43.27 22.90 2.36
N ASP A 369 43.61 22.67 3.64
CA ASP A 369 43.31 23.57 4.75
C ASP A 369 41.80 23.81 4.94
N GLN A 370 41.00 22.73 4.80
CA GLN A 370 39.53 22.82 4.84
C GLN A 370 38.87 21.69 5.65
N TYR A 371 37.75 22.03 6.28
CA TYR A 371 36.84 21.01 6.84
C TYR A 371 35.94 20.45 5.74
N MET A 372 35.80 19.12 5.67
CA MET A 372 35.00 18.47 4.64
C MET A 372 34.36 17.18 5.08
N ASN A 373 33.36 16.77 4.31
CA ASN A 373 32.76 15.45 4.31
C ASN A 373 32.88 14.81 2.93
N LEU A 374 33.13 13.54 2.88
CA LEU A 374 33.15 12.74 1.65
C LEU A 374 31.94 11.82 1.54
N GLN A 375 31.39 11.66 0.34
CA GLN A 375 30.39 10.64 0.04
C GLN A 375 30.75 9.94 -1.26
N ARG A 376 30.62 8.62 -1.28
CA ARG A 376 30.78 7.79 -2.46
C ARG A 376 29.68 6.77 -2.60
N ALA A 377 28.92 6.81 -3.70
CA ALA A 377 28.00 5.75 -4.10
C ALA A 377 28.76 4.63 -4.84
N PHE A 378 28.24 3.39 -4.76
CA PHE A 378 28.85 2.25 -5.43
C PHE A 378 28.17 2.00 -6.78
N ALA A 379 28.96 2.01 -7.83
CA ALA A 379 28.52 1.69 -9.17
C ALA A 379 28.30 0.19 -9.37
N PRO A 380 27.55 -0.26 -10.39
CA PRO A 380 27.42 -1.67 -10.69
C PRO A 380 28.75 -2.41 -10.84
N GLU A 381 29.76 -1.73 -11.36
CA GLU A 381 31.13 -2.26 -11.57
C GLU A 381 31.90 -2.44 -10.26
N ASP A 382 31.56 -1.70 -9.20
CA ASP A 382 32.12 -1.89 -7.86
C ASP A 382 31.52 -3.11 -7.16
N ILE A 383 30.23 -3.40 -7.41
CA ILE A 383 29.44 -4.44 -6.72
C ILE A 383 29.81 -5.85 -7.20
N GLY A 384 29.88 -6.07 -8.50
CA GLY A 384 30.16 -7.39 -9.07
C GLY A 384 29.69 -7.56 -10.51
N PRO A 385 29.79 -8.77 -11.07
CA PRO A 385 29.56 -9.02 -12.48
C PRO A 385 28.11 -8.78 -12.95
N ASN A 386 27.14 -8.86 -12.05
CA ASN A 386 25.73 -8.58 -12.34
C ASN A 386 25.24 -7.25 -11.73
N GLY A 387 26.15 -6.48 -11.09
CA GLY A 387 25.84 -5.21 -10.45
C GLY A 387 24.77 -5.35 -9.37
N TYR A 388 23.77 -4.48 -9.39
CA TYR A 388 22.68 -4.45 -8.39
C TYR A 388 21.83 -5.73 -8.33
N LYS A 389 21.92 -6.64 -9.29
CA LYS A 389 21.24 -7.93 -9.23
C LYS A 389 21.88 -8.88 -8.21
N ASP A 390 23.14 -8.63 -7.83
CA ASP A 390 23.86 -9.43 -6.83
C ASP A 390 23.50 -9.04 -5.39
N ILE A 391 22.87 -7.87 -5.19
CA ILE A 391 22.54 -7.31 -3.87
C ILE A 391 21.04 -7.10 -3.65
N LEU A 392 20.20 -7.95 -4.23
CA LEU A 392 18.75 -7.85 -4.03
C LEU A 392 18.37 -8.18 -2.57
N ASN A 393 17.48 -7.37 -2.02
CA ASN A 393 16.69 -7.71 -0.85
C ASN A 393 15.69 -8.80 -1.21
N THR A 394 15.30 -9.61 -0.23
CA THR A 394 14.37 -10.73 -0.45
C THR A 394 13.42 -10.84 0.73
N ASP A 395 12.13 -10.74 0.48
CA ASP A 395 11.07 -11.00 1.46
C ASP A 395 10.43 -12.35 1.15
N ARG A 396 10.41 -13.23 2.14
CA ARG A 396 9.75 -14.53 2.07
C ARG A 396 8.54 -14.54 2.96
N ASN A 397 7.36 -14.61 2.35
CA ASN A 397 6.06 -14.63 2.97
C ASN A 397 5.53 -16.07 3.01
N LYS A 398 5.05 -16.49 4.18
CA LYS A 398 4.38 -17.76 4.38
C LYS A 398 3.16 -17.54 5.25
N ALA A 399 1.97 -17.78 4.70
CA ALA A 399 0.73 -17.60 5.44
C ALA A 399 -0.17 -18.84 5.30
N TYR A 400 -0.92 -19.12 6.36
CA TYR A 400 -2.03 -20.06 6.30
C TYR A 400 -3.20 -19.58 7.14
N GLN A 401 -4.40 -19.95 6.72
CA GLN A 401 -5.62 -19.79 7.50
C GLN A 401 -6.50 -21.05 7.31
N VAL A 402 -6.89 -21.67 8.42
CA VAL A 402 -7.75 -22.83 8.44
C VAL A 402 -8.98 -22.52 9.28
N THR A 403 -10.14 -22.84 8.77
CA THR A 403 -11.41 -22.70 9.47
C THR A 403 -12.15 -24.02 9.45
N LEU A 404 -12.66 -24.40 10.60
CA LEU A 404 -13.55 -25.56 10.77
C LEU A 404 -14.85 -25.09 11.40
N GLY A 405 -15.98 -25.63 10.95
CA GLY A 405 -17.26 -25.22 11.49
C GLY A 405 -18.41 -26.11 11.13
N GLY A 406 -19.56 -25.78 11.69
CA GLY A 406 -20.83 -26.36 11.37
C GLY A 406 -21.91 -25.30 11.24
N ARG A 407 -22.81 -25.47 10.28
CA ARG A 407 -23.95 -24.60 10.04
C ARG A 407 -25.23 -25.43 9.86
N GLY A 408 -26.36 -24.86 10.19
CA GLY A 408 -27.60 -25.54 10.03
C GLY A 408 -28.82 -24.72 10.39
N THR A 409 -29.98 -25.40 10.41
CA THR A 409 -31.26 -24.76 10.70
C THR A 409 -31.98 -25.51 11.81
N PHE A 410 -32.75 -24.80 12.65
CA PHE A 410 -33.73 -25.40 13.57
C PHE A 410 -34.97 -24.49 13.65
N GLY A 411 -36.10 -24.99 13.23
CA GLY A 411 -37.29 -24.14 13.04
C GLY A 411 -37.01 -23.02 12.04
N ASN A 412 -37.23 -21.74 12.45
CA ASN A 412 -36.99 -20.56 11.64
C ASN A 412 -35.62 -19.94 11.92
N TRP A 413 -34.73 -20.62 12.63
CA TRP A 413 -33.42 -20.14 12.99
C TRP A 413 -32.33 -20.81 12.17
N ASP A 414 -31.46 -20.02 11.60
CA ASP A 414 -30.18 -20.44 11.02
C ASP A 414 -29.07 -20.25 12.05
N TYR A 415 -28.19 -21.21 12.19
CA TYR A 415 -27.02 -21.10 13.05
C TYR A 415 -25.74 -21.48 12.33
N SER A 416 -24.62 -20.85 12.77
CA SER A 416 -23.28 -21.20 12.34
C SER A 416 -22.31 -21.08 13.50
N ALA A 417 -21.48 -22.10 13.69
CA ALA A 417 -20.37 -22.06 14.65
C ALA A 417 -19.06 -22.39 13.91
N SER A 418 -18.01 -21.65 14.16
CA SER A 418 -16.71 -21.89 13.52
C SER A 418 -15.56 -21.53 14.44
N PHE A 419 -14.43 -22.20 14.20
CA PHE A 419 -13.13 -21.85 14.76
C PHE A 419 -12.13 -21.67 13.62
N SER A 420 -11.43 -20.55 13.63
CA SER A 420 -10.39 -20.21 12.66
C SER A 420 -9.04 -20.05 13.34
N ARG A 421 -8.00 -20.61 12.73
CA ARG A 421 -6.60 -20.42 13.11
C ARG A 421 -5.82 -19.96 11.90
N GLY A 422 -5.02 -18.90 12.05
CA GLY A 422 -4.11 -18.44 11.02
C GLY A 422 -2.79 -17.97 11.59
N GLU A 423 -1.75 -18.01 10.73
CA GLU A 423 -0.43 -17.50 11.02
C GLU A 423 0.20 -16.95 9.72
N TYR A 424 0.85 -15.83 9.85
CA TYR A 424 1.64 -15.18 8.81
C TYR A 424 3.08 -15.06 9.29
N LYS A 425 4.04 -15.58 8.53
CA LYS A 425 5.48 -15.44 8.76
C LYS A 425 6.12 -14.67 7.63
N LEU A 426 6.95 -13.70 7.99
CA LEU A 426 7.80 -12.94 7.10
C LEU A 426 9.27 -13.18 7.51
N THR A 427 10.10 -13.46 6.52
CA THR A 427 11.56 -13.44 6.66
C THR A 427 12.11 -12.48 5.65
N GLU A 428 12.74 -11.42 6.13
CA GLU A 428 13.36 -10.39 5.31
C GLU A 428 14.86 -10.64 5.28
N ARG A 429 15.44 -10.77 4.09
CA ARG A 429 16.88 -10.78 3.87
C ARG A 429 17.26 -9.42 3.30
N GLY A 430 17.82 -8.55 4.13
CA GLY A 430 18.22 -7.19 3.77
C GLY A 430 19.71 -7.10 3.43
N PHE A 431 20.05 -6.50 2.30
CA PHE A 431 21.43 -6.15 1.99
C PHE A 431 21.90 -5.01 2.90
N VAL A 432 23.11 -5.15 3.45
CA VAL A 432 23.69 -4.20 4.41
C VAL A 432 25.16 -3.97 4.16
N ARG A 433 25.68 -2.91 4.75
CA ARG A 433 27.10 -2.57 4.89
C ARG A 433 27.46 -2.72 6.37
N TRP A 434 28.57 -3.36 6.68
CA TRP A 434 29.07 -3.51 8.04
C TRP A 434 29.80 -2.25 8.46
N ALA A 435 29.43 -1.65 9.60
CA ALA A 435 29.90 -0.33 10.02
C ALA A 435 31.42 -0.29 10.18
N ASP A 436 31.97 -1.13 11.03
CA ASP A 436 33.41 -1.16 11.28
C ASP A 436 34.21 -1.52 10.02
N ASP A 437 33.72 -2.45 9.22
CA ASP A 437 34.42 -2.91 8.01
C ASP A 437 34.46 -1.84 6.93
N ILE A 438 33.34 -1.16 6.66
CA ILE A 438 33.27 -0.11 5.62
C ILE A 438 34.06 1.12 6.05
N ASP A 439 33.98 1.51 7.31
CA ASP A 439 34.71 2.66 7.83
C ASP A 439 36.21 2.38 7.82
N SER A 440 36.64 1.24 8.33
CA SER A 440 38.04 0.81 8.25
C SER A 440 38.55 0.70 6.82
N TYR A 441 37.73 0.24 5.87
CA TYR A 441 38.12 0.18 4.47
C TYR A 441 38.40 1.58 3.90
N PHE A 442 37.50 2.55 4.14
CA PHE A 442 37.67 3.89 3.61
C PHE A 442 38.71 4.71 4.36
N GLU A 443 38.84 4.54 5.68
CA GLU A 443 39.95 5.12 6.44
C GLU A 443 41.30 4.65 5.91
N ASN A 444 41.50 3.34 5.78
CA ASN A 444 42.79 2.79 5.31
C ASN A 444 43.08 3.11 3.84
N ARG A 445 42.06 3.14 2.98
CA ARG A 445 42.23 3.30 1.54
C ARG A 445 42.23 4.76 1.07
N VAL A 446 41.36 5.60 1.70
CA VAL A 446 41.08 6.96 1.25
C VAL A 446 41.65 8.00 2.20
N LEU A 447 41.29 7.96 3.48
CA LEU A 447 41.67 9.02 4.42
C LEU A 447 43.13 8.91 4.90
N GLY A 448 43.63 7.69 5.03
CA GLY A 448 44.94 7.47 5.62
C GLY A 448 44.91 7.53 7.16
N PRO A 449 46.09 7.55 7.81
CA PRO A 449 46.18 7.63 9.29
C PRO A 449 45.75 9.04 9.77
N VAL A 450 45.18 9.09 10.98
CA VAL A 450 44.94 10.33 11.70
C VAL A 450 46.26 11.03 11.98
N LEU A 451 46.44 12.22 11.46
CA LEU A 451 47.68 13.01 11.59
C LEU A 451 47.67 13.86 12.86
N GLY A 452 46.55 14.09 13.46
CA GLY A 452 46.34 14.91 14.65
C GLY A 452 44.86 15.24 14.82
N THR A 453 44.61 16.19 15.74
CA THR A 453 43.26 16.69 15.98
C THR A 453 43.34 18.21 15.99
N THR A 454 42.35 18.89 15.38
CA THR A 454 42.24 20.37 15.43
C THR A 454 41.86 20.80 16.85
N ASP A 455 42.01 22.10 17.12
CA ASP A 455 41.61 22.69 18.42
C ASP A 455 40.12 22.51 18.70
N ASP A 456 39.30 22.38 17.65
CA ASP A 456 37.83 22.15 17.71
C ASP A 456 37.45 20.63 17.83
N GLY A 457 38.47 19.74 17.85
CA GLY A 457 38.26 18.30 18.06
C GLY A 457 38.06 17.43 16.81
N TYR A 458 38.24 18.00 15.59
CA TYR A 458 38.12 17.23 14.35
C TYR A 458 39.41 16.49 14.02
N ASN A 459 39.31 15.27 13.53
CA ASN A 459 40.45 14.50 13.03
C ASN A 459 41.07 15.17 11.81
N ILE A 460 42.39 15.13 11.73
CA ILE A 460 43.20 15.68 10.62
C ILE A 460 43.65 14.53 9.74
N TYR A 461 43.33 14.60 8.45
CA TYR A 461 43.72 13.62 7.43
C TYR A 461 44.42 14.27 6.24
N SER A 462 45.05 13.46 5.38
CA SER A 462 45.54 13.80 4.05
C SER A 462 45.02 12.78 3.05
N PRO A 463 43.80 12.99 2.49
CA PRO A 463 43.11 11.99 1.72
C PRO A 463 43.79 11.56 0.42
N ASN A 464 43.81 10.29 0.14
CA ASN A 464 44.21 9.74 -1.15
C ASN A 464 43.09 9.90 -2.18
N TRP A 465 43.05 11.06 -2.80
CA TRP A 465 42.05 11.41 -3.83
C TRP A 465 42.08 10.46 -5.03
N GLY A 466 43.23 9.85 -5.39
CA GLY A 466 43.32 8.86 -6.45
C GLY A 466 42.56 7.59 -6.10
N ALA A 467 42.58 7.17 -4.84
CA ALA A 467 41.80 6.01 -4.35
C ALA A 467 40.30 6.33 -4.23
N PHE A 468 39.96 7.56 -3.80
CA PHE A 468 38.56 7.99 -3.73
C PHE A 468 37.88 7.98 -5.11
N TYR A 469 38.55 8.57 -6.13
CA TYR A 469 38.08 8.58 -7.53
C TYR A 469 38.60 7.37 -8.33
N SER A 470 38.43 6.17 -7.84
CA SER A 470 38.80 4.93 -8.56
C SER A 470 37.74 3.86 -8.37
N GLN A 471 37.59 2.97 -9.35
CA GLN A 471 36.77 1.77 -9.17
C GLN A 471 37.34 0.92 -8.03
N LEU A 472 36.47 0.27 -7.25
CA LEU A 472 36.94 -0.68 -6.24
C LEU A 472 37.61 -1.90 -6.90
N PRO A 473 38.71 -2.41 -6.34
CA PRO A 473 39.26 -3.70 -6.75
C PRO A 473 38.22 -4.80 -6.64
N ALA A 474 38.31 -5.78 -7.54
CA ALA A 474 37.40 -6.91 -7.55
C ALA A 474 37.44 -7.67 -6.21
N GLY A 475 36.31 -7.81 -5.58
CA GLY A 475 36.14 -8.49 -4.30
C GLY A 475 36.17 -7.58 -3.07
N ASP A 476 36.62 -6.33 -3.18
CA ASP A 476 36.68 -5.42 -2.04
C ASP A 476 35.28 -5.08 -1.50
N PHE A 477 34.30 -4.87 -2.38
CA PHE A 477 32.94 -4.57 -2.00
C PHE A 477 32.33 -5.62 -1.06
N GLN A 478 32.68 -6.90 -1.25
CA GLN A 478 32.22 -8.02 -0.43
C GLN A 478 32.89 -8.08 0.94
N THR A 479 33.99 -7.37 1.16
CA THR A 479 34.69 -7.39 2.47
C THR A 479 33.92 -6.60 3.54
N PHE A 480 33.14 -5.59 3.13
CA PHE A 480 32.38 -4.73 4.04
C PHE A 480 30.88 -4.78 3.83
N THR A 481 30.36 -5.76 3.05
CA THR A 481 28.93 -5.92 2.81
C THR A 481 28.44 -7.31 3.16
N GLY A 482 27.16 -7.44 3.36
CA GLY A 482 26.52 -8.71 3.68
C GLY A 482 25.02 -8.63 3.74
N TYR A 483 24.42 -9.52 4.53
CA TYR A 483 22.98 -9.60 4.70
C TYR A 483 22.61 -9.78 6.16
N THR A 484 21.52 -9.12 6.55
CA THR A 484 20.78 -9.35 7.78
C THR A 484 19.51 -10.15 7.51
N TYR A 485 18.95 -10.77 8.57
CA TYR A 485 17.77 -11.60 8.49
C TYR A 485 16.78 -11.23 9.59
N ASN A 486 15.74 -10.48 9.23
CA ASN A 486 14.65 -10.18 10.15
C ASN A 486 13.60 -11.29 10.08
N GLN A 487 13.03 -11.64 11.22
CA GLN A 487 11.95 -12.62 11.32
C GLN A 487 10.76 -12.01 12.02
N SER A 488 9.59 -12.06 11.39
CA SER A 488 8.38 -11.53 11.96
C SER A 488 7.23 -12.50 11.76
N LYS A 489 6.28 -12.47 12.68
CA LYS A 489 5.05 -13.25 12.55
C LYS A 489 3.86 -12.55 13.19
N THR A 490 2.70 -12.81 12.62
CA THR A 490 1.41 -12.57 13.24
C THR A 490 0.63 -13.87 13.31
N TRP A 491 -0.26 -14.00 14.29
CA TRP A 491 -1.15 -15.13 14.39
C TRP A 491 -2.50 -14.71 14.97
N GLN A 492 -3.55 -15.45 14.62
CA GLN A 492 -4.90 -15.23 15.12
C GLN A 492 -5.64 -16.53 15.34
N ASN A 493 -6.38 -16.61 16.45
CA ASN A 493 -7.40 -17.61 16.71
C ASN A 493 -8.73 -16.90 16.87
N LEU A 494 -9.80 -17.41 16.28
CA LEU A 494 -11.13 -16.84 16.39
C LEU A 494 -12.20 -17.93 16.45
N GLY A 495 -12.92 -17.99 17.55
CA GLY A 495 -14.18 -18.71 17.68
C GLY A 495 -15.34 -17.76 17.40
N ARG A 496 -16.29 -18.17 16.55
CA ARG A 496 -17.45 -17.38 16.17
C ARG A 496 -18.71 -18.23 16.18
N PHE A 497 -19.76 -17.72 16.82
CA PHE A 497 -21.10 -18.29 16.78
C PHE A 497 -22.08 -17.23 16.27
N GLN A 498 -22.92 -17.61 15.33
CA GLN A 498 -23.96 -16.76 14.75
C GLN A 498 -25.30 -17.48 14.81
N LEU A 499 -26.35 -16.73 15.14
CA LEU A 499 -27.73 -17.16 15.11
C LEU A 499 -28.56 -16.10 14.38
N THR A 500 -29.37 -16.52 13.41
CA THR A 500 -30.16 -15.61 12.57
C THR A 500 -31.58 -16.12 12.41
N ASN A 501 -32.55 -15.23 12.48
CA ASN A 501 -33.94 -15.51 12.15
C ASN A 501 -34.46 -14.42 11.19
N GLY A 502 -34.76 -14.82 9.95
CA GLY A 502 -35.27 -13.90 8.92
C GLY A 502 -36.74 -13.55 9.03
N SER A 503 -37.51 -14.27 9.90
CA SER A 503 -38.94 -14.12 10.07
C SER A 503 -39.35 -14.22 11.55
N LEU A 504 -38.78 -13.34 12.40
CA LEU A 504 -38.99 -13.33 13.85
C LEU A 504 -40.46 -13.05 14.22
N PHE A 505 -41.05 -12.05 13.57
CA PHE A 505 -42.45 -11.66 13.59
C PHE A 505 -42.78 -10.84 12.35
N THR A 506 -44.08 -10.80 11.98
CA THR A 506 -44.55 -10.09 10.78
C THR A 506 -45.02 -8.68 11.11
N LEU A 507 -44.56 -7.69 10.36
CA LEU A 507 -45.00 -6.30 10.37
C LEU A 507 -45.77 -6.00 9.08
N PRO A 508 -46.44 -4.82 8.98
CA PRO A 508 -47.15 -4.45 7.76
C PRO A 508 -46.31 -4.45 6.47
N GLY A 509 -45.01 -4.18 6.56
CA GLY A 509 -44.06 -4.17 5.43
C GLY A 509 -43.32 -5.50 5.22
N GLY A 510 -43.65 -6.57 5.96
CA GLY A 510 -43.03 -7.89 5.84
C GLY A 510 -42.44 -8.42 7.15
N ASP A 511 -41.63 -9.44 7.05
CA ASP A 511 -41.08 -10.14 8.21
C ASP A 511 -39.91 -9.39 8.84
N ALA A 512 -39.96 -9.22 10.16
CA ALA A 512 -38.84 -8.69 10.93
C ALA A 512 -37.73 -9.74 11.04
N GLY A 513 -36.49 -9.33 10.78
CA GLY A 513 -35.30 -10.19 10.89
C GLY A 513 -34.47 -9.83 12.12
N PHE A 514 -33.86 -10.85 12.73
CA PHE A 514 -32.94 -10.70 13.87
C PHE A 514 -31.70 -11.57 13.69
N ALA A 515 -30.56 -11.03 14.06
CA ALA A 515 -29.31 -11.78 14.11
C ALA A 515 -28.50 -11.44 15.37
N VAL A 516 -27.78 -12.43 15.89
CA VAL A 516 -26.80 -12.26 16.97
C VAL A 516 -25.53 -13.02 16.63
N VAL A 517 -24.38 -12.42 16.94
CA VAL A 517 -23.05 -13.03 16.79
C VAL A 517 -22.29 -12.88 18.10
N ALA A 518 -21.64 -13.96 18.52
CA ALA A 518 -20.67 -13.94 19.62
C ALA A 518 -19.30 -14.37 19.07
N GLU A 519 -18.28 -13.65 19.46
CA GLU A 519 -16.89 -13.89 19.05
C GLU A 519 -15.97 -13.92 20.27
N ALA A 520 -15.00 -14.83 20.24
CA ALA A 520 -13.90 -14.87 21.21
C ALA A 520 -12.63 -15.25 20.48
N GLY A 521 -11.57 -14.49 20.71
CA GLY A 521 -10.33 -14.69 19.97
C GLY A 521 -9.08 -14.27 20.73
N SER A 522 -7.96 -14.55 20.10
CA SER A 522 -6.63 -14.07 20.51
C SER A 522 -5.77 -13.89 19.28
N GLU A 523 -4.91 -12.90 19.33
CA GLU A 523 -3.96 -12.60 18.26
C GLU A 523 -2.63 -12.12 18.82
N GLY A 524 -1.57 -12.26 18.05
CA GLY A 524 -0.24 -11.86 18.45
C GLY A 524 0.60 -11.36 17.29
N TRP A 525 1.57 -10.56 17.62
CA TRP A 525 2.58 -9.98 16.76
C TRP A 525 3.96 -10.15 17.39
N ASP A 526 4.94 -10.47 16.57
CA ASP A 526 6.31 -10.69 16.99
C ASP A 526 7.25 -10.26 15.85
N TYR A 527 7.99 -9.17 16.04
CA TYR A 527 8.94 -8.61 15.10
C TYR A 527 10.35 -8.70 15.69
N ARG A 528 11.21 -9.49 15.05
CA ARG A 528 12.57 -9.77 15.50
C ARG A 528 13.56 -9.38 14.42
N PRO A 529 14.12 -8.17 14.48
CA PRO A 529 15.25 -7.80 13.65
C PRO A 529 16.48 -8.67 13.92
N ASP A 530 17.39 -8.70 12.97
CA ASP A 530 18.74 -9.23 13.18
C ASP A 530 19.44 -8.39 14.28
N GLU A 531 20.09 -9.06 15.22
CA GLU A 531 20.73 -8.38 16.37
C GLU A 531 21.74 -7.32 15.92
N ARG A 532 22.42 -7.55 14.80
CA ARG A 532 23.40 -6.62 14.21
C ARG A 532 22.80 -5.31 13.69
N LEU A 533 21.47 -5.28 13.46
CA LEU A 533 20.75 -4.02 13.17
C LEU A 533 20.49 -3.21 14.44
N MET A 534 20.48 -3.85 15.60
CA MET A 534 20.17 -3.20 16.89
C MET A 534 21.42 -2.78 17.67
N ASP A 535 22.57 -3.42 17.44
CA ASP A 535 23.81 -3.16 18.15
C ASP A 535 24.75 -2.16 17.45
N GLY A 536 24.33 -1.60 16.30
CA GLY A 536 25.12 -0.63 15.54
C GLY A 536 26.14 -1.26 14.56
N SER A 537 26.16 -2.59 14.42
CA SER A 537 27.08 -3.28 13.48
C SER A 537 26.76 -2.98 12.00
N VAL A 538 25.56 -2.42 11.70
CA VAL A 538 25.14 -2.10 10.33
C VAL A 538 25.26 -0.59 10.09
N TRP A 539 25.99 -0.24 9.05
CA TRP A 539 26.22 1.15 8.67
C TRP A 539 24.96 1.89 8.22
N GLY A 540 24.66 3.00 8.87
CA GLY A 540 23.64 3.99 8.45
C GLY A 540 22.19 3.47 8.56
N THR A 541 21.94 2.39 9.30
CA THR A 541 20.58 1.91 9.57
C THR A 541 20.50 1.15 10.88
N THR A 542 19.31 1.18 11.49
CA THR A 542 18.99 0.45 12.72
C THR A 542 17.60 -0.17 12.61
N SER A 543 17.20 -0.98 13.57
CA SER A 543 15.88 -1.55 13.68
C SER A 543 15.46 -1.74 15.14
N VAL A 544 14.16 -2.01 15.36
CA VAL A 544 13.56 -2.12 16.67
C VAL A 544 12.75 -3.38 16.78
N ALA A 545 12.99 -4.16 17.79
CA ALA A 545 12.19 -5.35 18.10
C ALA A 545 10.87 -4.96 18.77
N GLY A 546 9.88 -5.85 18.65
CA GLY A 546 8.63 -5.70 19.37
C GLY A 546 7.86 -7.01 19.36
N ASN A 547 7.16 -7.30 20.46
CA ASN A 547 6.28 -8.44 20.53
C ASN A 547 5.15 -8.22 21.52
N GLY A 548 3.99 -8.76 21.21
CA GLY A 548 2.84 -8.71 22.10
C GLY A 548 1.69 -9.57 21.60
N HIS A 549 0.73 -9.74 22.49
CA HIS A 549 -0.51 -10.44 22.15
C HIS A 549 -1.68 -9.80 22.89
N ARG A 550 -2.88 -10.03 22.35
CA ARG A 550 -4.14 -9.64 23.01
C ARG A 550 -5.20 -10.71 22.82
N SER A 551 -6.17 -10.74 23.73
CA SER A 551 -7.42 -11.49 23.55
C SER A 551 -8.58 -10.53 23.33
N ASN A 552 -9.58 -10.97 22.58
CA ASN A 552 -10.78 -10.19 22.28
C ASN A 552 -12.05 -10.99 22.47
N TYR A 553 -13.09 -10.29 22.88
CA TYR A 553 -14.46 -10.80 22.99
C TYR A 553 -15.41 -9.79 22.37
N ALA A 554 -16.43 -10.28 21.68
CA ALA A 554 -17.42 -9.40 21.09
C ALA A 554 -18.80 -10.03 21.04
N VAL A 555 -19.82 -9.20 21.15
CA VAL A 555 -21.21 -9.58 20.90
C VAL A 555 -21.85 -8.54 20.01
N THR A 556 -22.44 -9.00 18.91
CA THR A 556 -23.13 -8.18 17.91
C THR A 556 -24.58 -8.58 17.83
N SER A 557 -25.49 -7.63 17.67
CA SER A 557 -26.89 -7.87 17.34
C SER A 557 -27.35 -6.97 16.21
N GLU A 558 -28.23 -7.49 15.36
CA GLU A 558 -28.88 -6.75 14.28
C GLU A 558 -30.37 -7.05 14.28
N LEU A 559 -31.20 -6.01 14.09
CA LEU A 559 -32.64 -6.08 14.00
C LEU A 559 -33.11 -5.30 12.78
N ARG A 560 -33.78 -5.99 11.85
CA ARG A 560 -34.39 -5.41 10.64
C ARG A 560 -35.90 -5.35 10.80
N LEU A 561 -36.49 -4.18 10.63
CA LEU A 561 -37.90 -3.89 10.82
C LEU A 561 -38.51 -3.29 9.56
N PRO A 562 -39.15 -4.08 8.69
CA PRO A 562 -39.93 -3.55 7.57
C PRO A 562 -41.28 -3.02 8.12
N LEU A 563 -41.28 -1.73 8.53
CA LEU A 563 -42.41 -1.11 9.22
C LEU A 563 -43.64 -1.04 8.35
N ILE A 564 -43.45 -0.66 7.07
CA ILE A 564 -44.45 -0.66 6.01
C ILE A 564 -43.78 -1.04 4.69
N ASP A 565 -44.52 -1.35 3.65
CA ASP A 565 -44.00 -1.77 2.34
C ASP A 565 -42.89 -0.85 1.78
N SER A 566 -43.00 0.46 2.07
CA SER A 566 -42.04 1.46 1.59
C SER A 566 -40.95 1.83 2.56
N LEU A 567 -40.97 1.35 3.81
CA LEU A 567 -40.03 1.80 4.86
C LEU A 567 -39.50 0.64 5.70
N THR A 568 -38.20 0.41 5.61
CA THR A 568 -37.47 -0.51 6.47
C THR A 568 -36.48 0.26 7.33
N VAL A 569 -36.41 -0.09 8.60
CA VAL A 569 -35.42 0.43 9.55
C VAL A 569 -34.58 -0.75 10.06
N THR A 570 -33.25 -0.60 10.02
CA THR A 570 -32.32 -1.60 10.52
C THR A 570 -31.47 -0.98 11.62
N GLY A 571 -31.42 -1.63 12.79
CA GLY A 571 -30.56 -1.25 13.89
C GLY A 571 -29.52 -2.32 14.15
N SER A 572 -28.27 -1.92 14.41
CA SER A 572 -27.24 -2.85 14.88
C SER A 572 -26.48 -2.28 16.07
N GLY A 573 -26.00 -3.16 16.92
CA GLY A 573 -25.18 -2.81 18.07
C GLY A 573 -24.15 -3.89 18.34
N ARG A 574 -22.94 -3.47 18.70
CA ARG A 574 -21.83 -4.36 19.02
C ARG A 574 -21.05 -3.83 20.22
N TYR A 575 -20.64 -4.74 21.07
CA TYR A 575 -19.69 -4.48 22.14
C TYR A 575 -18.44 -5.33 21.93
N ASP A 576 -17.30 -4.69 21.92
CA ASP A 576 -15.97 -5.30 21.81
C ASP A 576 -15.16 -5.02 23.06
N ALA A 577 -14.37 -5.98 23.53
CA ALA A 577 -13.41 -5.83 24.62
C ALA A 577 -12.09 -6.51 24.22
N TYR A 578 -11.00 -5.77 24.32
CA TYR A 578 -9.64 -6.22 24.03
C TYR A 578 -8.80 -6.15 25.30
N LYS A 579 -8.22 -7.27 25.70
CA LYS A 579 -7.28 -7.32 26.81
C LYS A 579 -5.85 -7.22 26.26
N ILE A 580 -5.20 -6.08 26.49
CA ILE A 580 -3.85 -5.74 26.04
C ILE A 580 -2.98 -5.59 27.28
N ALA A 581 -1.96 -6.46 27.48
CA ALA A 581 -1.17 -6.49 28.70
C ALA A 581 -2.05 -6.54 29.97
N ASN A 582 -1.97 -5.54 30.83
CA ASN A 582 -2.77 -5.41 32.05
C ASN A 582 -4.02 -4.53 31.87
N ASN A 583 -4.21 -3.96 30.68
CA ASN A 583 -5.30 -3.05 30.38
C ASN A 583 -6.42 -3.73 29.60
N THR A 584 -7.66 -3.27 29.78
CA THR A 584 -8.81 -3.68 28.96
C THR A 584 -9.34 -2.47 28.22
N VAL A 585 -9.25 -2.51 26.91
CA VAL A 585 -9.78 -1.50 26.01
C VAL A 585 -11.10 -2.00 25.47
N ASP A 586 -12.20 -1.33 25.74
CA ASP A 586 -13.52 -1.73 25.28
C ASP A 586 -14.25 -0.61 24.54
N LYS A 587 -15.17 -0.99 23.68
CA LYS A 587 -15.99 -0.06 22.92
C LYS A 587 -17.33 -0.66 22.54
N ALA A 588 -18.39 0.11 22.79
CA ALA A 588 -19.70 -0.13 22.22
C ALA A 588 -19.86 0.70 20.94
N THR A 589 -20.32 0.07 19.87
CA THR A 589 -20.66 0.71 18.61
C THR A 589 -22.09 0.38 18.21
N TYR A 590 -22.74 1.29 17.51
CA TYR A 590 -24.10 1.09 17.03
C TYR A 590 -24.29 1.73 15.66
N SER A 591 -25.34 1.29 14.95
CA SER A 591 -25.80 1.98 13.77
C SER A 591 -27.32 1.87 13.61
N VAL A 592 -27.89 2.87 12.94
CA VAL A 592 -29.28 2.88 12.49
C VAL A 592 -29.29 3.20 11.00
N GLY A 593 -29.88 2.31 10.22
CA GLY A 593 -30.08 2.45 8.78
C GLY A 593 -31.57 2.59 8.43
N VAL A 594 -31.87 3.36 7.41
CA VAL A 594 -33.21 3.59 6.89
C VAL A 594 -33.22 3.35 5.39
N GLU A 595 -34.20 2.58 4.93
CA GLU A 595 -34.50 2.34 3.52
C GLU A 595 -35.93 2.82 3.28
N PHE A 596 -36.07 3.88 2.45
CA PHE A 596 -37.36 4.41 2.06
C PHE A 596 -37.58 4.25 0.56
N ARG A 597 -38.54 3.44 0.19
CA ARG A 597 -38.86 3.02 -1.17
C ARG A 597 -40.25 3.48 -1.56
N PRO A 598 -40.45 4.79 -1.92
CA PRO A 598 -41.76 5.31 -2.25
C PRO A 598 -42.39 4.65 -3.49
N ILE A 599 -41.54 4.16 -4.40
CA ILE A 599 -41.92 3.38 -5.59
C ILE A 599 -40.80 2.32 -5.80
N GLU A 600 -41.10 1.20 -6.44
CA GLU A 600 -40.17 0.09 -6.65
C GLU A 600 -38.86 0.52 -7.30
N SER A 601 -38.90 1.50 -8.20
CA SER A 601 -37.73 1.97 -8.94
C SER A 601 -36.87 3.01 -8.20
N LEU A 602 -37.28 3.48 -7.01
CA LEU A 602 -36.59 4.56 -6.31
C LEU A 602 -36.41 4.24 -4.83
N LEU A 603 -35.16 4.15 -4.40
CA LEU A 603 -34.77 3.95 -3.02
C LEU A 603 -33.99 5.17 -2.49
N PHE A 604 -34.47 5.74 -1.40
CA PHE A 604 -33.68 6.59 -0.53
C PHE A 604 -33.11 5.77 0.61
N ARG A 605 -31.82 5.92 0.87
CA ARG A 605 -31.12 5.20 1.93
C ARG A 605 -30.28 6.12 2.78
N GLY A 606 -30.14 5.81 4.05
CA GLY A 606 -29.28 6.54 4.96
C GLY A 606 -28.89 5.69 6.14
N LYS A 607 -27.70 5.93 6.67
CA LYS A 607 -27.18 5.27 7.85
C LYS A 607 -26.40 6.27 8.69
N TYR A 608 -26.59 6.19 10.00
CA TYR A 608 -25.72 6.82 10.99
C TYR A 608 -25.22 5.75 11.94
N GLY A 609 -23.96 5.84 12.32
CA GLY A 609 -23.40 4.94 13.30
C GLY A 609 -22.02 5.36 13.77
N THR A 610 -21.53 4.65 14.78
CA THR A 610 -20.18 4.81 15.31
C THR A 610 -19.28 3.71 14.79
N ALA A 611 -18.00 4.02 14.64
CA ALA A 611 -16.97 3.05 14.27
C ALA A 611 -15.74 3.24 15.18
N PHE A 612 -14.86 2.24 15.23
CA PHE A 612 -13.64 2.33 16.01
C PHE A 612 -12.53 1.45 15.45
N ARG A 613 -11.30 1.76 15.87
CA ARG A 613 -10.12 0.90 15.71
C ARG A 613 -9.45 0.75 17.08
N ALA A 614 -9.32 -0.48 17.54
CA ALA A 614 -8.55 -0.76 18.76
C ALA A 614 -7.07 -0.50 18.51
N PRO A 615 -6.29 -0.07 19.53
CA PRO A 615 -4.84 0.05 19.39
C PRO A 615 -4.26 -1.25 18.86
N THR A 616 -3.43 -1.14 17.81
CA THR A 616 -2.82 -2.33 17.21
C THR A 616 -1.73 -2.91 18.11
N LEU A 617 -1.34 -4.16 17.88
CA LEU A 617 -0.25 -4.74 18.68
C LEU A 617 1.08 -4.00 18.51
N PRO A 618 1.47 -3.53 17.31
CA PRO A 618 2.62 -2.65 17.16
C PRO A 618 2.49 -1.32 17.89
N ASP A 619 1.28 -0.70 17.91
CA ASP A 619 1.08 0.55 18.65
C ASP A 619 1.32 0.39 20.16
N ALA A 620 0.95 -0.79 20.68
CA ALA A 620 1.10 -1.08 22.09
C ALA A 620 2.49 -1.63 22.47
N PHE A 621 3.12 -2.44 21.61
CA PHE A 621 4.26 -3.28 21.98
C PHE A 621 5.52 -3.07 21.14
N GLN A 622 5.58 -2.06 20.28
CA GLN A 622 6.83 -1.67 19.62
C GLN A 622 7.86 -1.27 20.69
N GLY A 623 9.06 -1.81 20.63
CA GLY A 623 10.14 -1.47 21.54
C GLY A 623 10.68 -0.04 21.32
N GLU A 624 11.61 0.36 22.13
CA GLU A 624 12.27 1.66 22.01
C GLU A 624 13.12 1.75 20.76
N SER A 625 12.95 2.84 20.01
CA SER A 625 13.71 3.18 18.80
C SER A 625 14.39 4.51 18.97
N GLY A 626 15.71 4.52 18.86
CA GLY A 626 16.50 5.75 18.83
C GLY A 626 16.47 6.41 17.44
N TYR A 627 16.45 7.73 17.41
CA TYR A 627 16.60 8.56 16.21
C TYR A 627 17.35 9.85 16.56
N TYR A 628 17.90 10.52 15.54
CA TYR A 628 18.46 11.85 15.71
C TYR A 628 17.57 12.90 15.03
N ALA A 629 17.11 13.88 15.79
CA ALA A 629 16.43 15.06 15.29
C ALA A 629 17.49 16.13 14.95
N ASN A 630 17.89 16.20 13.70
CA ASN A 630 18.83 17.20 13.23
C ASN A 630 18.11 18.51 12.90
N GLY A 631 18.71 19.65 13.24
CA GLY A 631 18.08 20.96 13.07
C GLY A 631 17.00 21.25 14.10
N ALA A 632 17.00 20.55 15.22
CA ALA A 632 16.09 20.82 16.33
C ALA A 632 16.34 22.18 16.95
N VAL A 633 15.26 22.86 17.31
CA VAL A 633 15.34 24.18 17.99
C VAL A 633 15.02 24.00 19.46
N ASP A 634 15.95 24.33 20.34
CA ASP A 634 15.67 24.42 21.76
C ASP A 634 14.92 25.73 22.09
N TYR A 635 13.61 25.72 21.83
CA TYR A 635 12.76 26.91 22.03
C TYR A 635 12.79 27.44 23.48
N TYR A 636 12.95 26.56 24.46
CA TYR A 636 12.98 26.96 25.87
C TYR A 636 14.23 27.76 26.19
N ARG A 637 15.43 27.28 25.77
CA ARG A 637 16.68 28.05 25.97
C ARG A 637 16.72 29.28 25.09
N CYS A 638 16.26 29.25 23.86
CA CYS A 638 16.14 30.41 22.99
C CYS A 638 15.22 31.48 23.66
N GLY A 639 14.11 31.06 24.24
CA GLY A 639 13.20 31.95 24.95
C GLY A 639 13.83 32.59 26.19
N GLN A 640 14.68 31.90 26.95
CA GLN A 640 15.45 32.44 28.04
C GLN A 640 16.44 33.55 27.61
N LEU A 641 16.93 33.47 26.39
CA LEU A 641 17.77 34.50 25.74
C LEU A 641 16.95 35.62 25.07
N GLY A 642 15.62 35.57 25.11
CA GLY A 642 14.71 36.58 24.60
C GLY A 642 14.28 36.39 23.13
N TYR A 643 14.59 35.25 22.50
CA TYR A 643 14.10 34.92 21.16
C TYR A 643 12.66 34.37 21.23
N ALA A 644 11.80 34.90 20.38
CA ALA A 644 10.46 34.30 20.23
C ALA A 644 10.53 33.01 19.39
N PRO A 645 9.57 32.06 19.53
CA PRO A 645 9.55 30.82 18.73
C PRO A 645 9.56 31.02 17.21
N ALA A 646 9.17 32.19 16.72
CA ALA A 646 9.23 32.55 15.29
C ALA A 646 10.62 33.08 14.85
N ASP A 647 11.49 33.47 15.78
CA ASP A 647 12.76 34.17 15.48
C ASP A 647 13.99 33.36 15.90
N THR A 648 13.94 32.06 15.81
CA THR A 648 14.98 31.15 16.34
C THR A 648 16.20 30.96 15.45
N LEU A 649 16.18 31.43 14.19
CA LEU A 649 17.32 31.32 13.26
C LEU A 649 18.62 32.01 13.76
N ALA A 650 18.49 33.03 14.60
CA ALA A 650 19.63 33.75 15.19
C ALA A 650 19.98 33.24 16.61
N CYS A 651 19.24 32.28 17.14
CA CYS A 651 19.50 31.72 18.46
C CYS A 651 20.67 30.72 18.42
N PRO A 652 21.61 30.77 19.37
CA PRO A 652 22.70 29.80 19.43
C PRO A 652 22.24 28.34 19.54
N TYR A 653 21.01 28.10 20.04
CA TYR A 653 20.39 26.79 20.20
C TYR A 653 19.30 26.53 19.16
N GLY A 654 19.38 27.19 18.00
CA GLY A 654 18.41 27.12 16.90
C GLY A 654 18.66 26.00 15.91
N ASN A 655 19.73 25.21 16.07
CA ASN A 655 20.09 24.13 15.13
C ASN A 655 20.88 23.04 15.89
N GLU A 656 20.20 22.34 16.77
CA GLU A 656 20.77 21.28 17.59
C GLU A 656 20.57 19.91 16.92
N SER A 657 21.47 18.95 17.18
CA SER A 657 21.25 17.54 16.89
C SER A 657 20.90 16.83 18.19
N VAL A 658 19.65 16.41 18.32
CA VAL A 658 19.12 15.87 19.56
C VAL A 658 18.80 14.40 19.40
N PHE A 659 19.21 13.58 20.38
CA PHE A 659 18.84 12.18 20.42
C PHE A 659 17.39 12.04 20.87
N GLY A 660 16.58 11.30 20.09
CA GLY A 660 15.19 10.98 20.40
C GLY A 660 14.98 9.48 20.56
N VAL A 661 13.99 9.11 21.36
CA VAL A 661 13.54 7.72 21.53
C VAL A 661 12.04 7.65 21.32
N GLN A 662 11.59 6.72 20.49
CA GLN A 662 10.19 6.42 20.22
C GLN A 662 9.85 5.03 20.74
N ALA A 663 8.65 4.84 21.32
CA ALA A 663 8.18 3.54 21.78
C ALA A 663 6.67 3.38 21.63
N GLY A 664 6.19 2.13 21.65
CA GLY A 664 4.77 1.80 21.76
C GLY A 664 4.20 2.18 23.12
N ASN A 665 2.86 2.22 23.21
CA ASN A 665 2.16 2.61 24.43
C ASN A 665 0.96 1.68 24.69
N THR A 666 0.99 0.95 25.81
CA THR A 666 -0.07 0.01 26.21
C THR A 666 -1.31 0.68 26.80
N GLU A 667 -1.27 2.00 27.00
CA GLU A 667 -2.36 2.78 27.58
C GLU A 667 -3.19 3.53 26.51
N LEU A 668 -2.94 3.24 25.24
CA LEU A 668 -3.68 3.85 24.13
C LEU A 668 -5.17 3.52 24.20
N GLU A 669 -5.98 4.52 23.91
CA GLU A 669 -7.42 4.40 23.73
C GLU A 669 -7.79 4.02 22.30
N PRO A 670 -9.00 3.52 22.02
CA PRO A 670 -9.46 3.28 20.67
C PRO A 670 -9.56 4.58 19.87
N ILE A 671 -9.13 4.54 18.62
CA ILE A 671 -9.54 5.51 17.61
C ILE A 671 -11.03 5.37 17.41
N THR A 672 -11.77 6.46 17.39
CA THR A 672 -13.24 6.45 17.27
C THR A 672 -13.70 7.30 16.09
N ALA A 673 -14.84 6.94 15.50
CA ALA A 673 -15.41 7.73 14.42
C ALA A 673 -16.94 7.78 14.50
N ASP A 674 -17.48 8.97 14.24
CA ASP A 674 -18.88 9.17 13.89
C ASP A 674 -19.00 9.16 12.38
N VAL A 675 -19.83 8.27 11.83
CA VAL A 675 -19.95 8.07 10.40
C VAL A 675 -21.41 8.10 9.99
N TRP A 676 -21.75 8.90 8.99
CA TRP A 676 -23.07 8.85 8.37
C TRP A 676 -23.00 8.92 6.85
N ASN A 677 -23.95 8.30 6.23
CA ASN A 677 -24.15 8.38 4.79
C ASN A 677 -25.61 8.57 4.44
N ALA A 678 -25.85 9.20 3.30
CA ALA A 678 -27.17 9.34 2.70
C ALA A 678 -27.07 9.20 1.19
N GLY A 679 -28.02 8.48 0.59
CA GLY A 679 -27.95 8.19 -0.84
C GLY A 679 -29.30 7.94 -1.48
N VAL A 680 -29.28 7.87 -2.81
CA VAL A 680 -30.42 7.55 -3.64
C VAL A 680 -30.02 6.50 -4.68
N VAL A 681 -30.85 5.50 -4.87
CA VAL A 681 -30.75 4.52 -5.95
C VAL A 681 -32.01 4.65 -6.83
N TRP A 682 -31.77 4.80 -8.13
CA TRP A 682 -32.82 4.90 -9.14
C TRP A 682 -32.65 3.83 -10.20
N ALA A 683 -33.58 2.90 -10.27
CA ALA A 683 -33.60 1.79 -11.20
C ALA A 683 -34.94 1.77 -11.99
N PRO A 684 -35.14 2.71 -12.94
CA PRO A 684 -36.40 2.84 -13.65
C PRO A 684 -36.74 1.69 -14.58
N MET A 685 -35.72 0.88 -14.90
CA MET A 685 -35.82 -0.30 -15.76
C MET A 685 -34.90 -1.40 -15.20
N ASN A 686 -35.21 -2.66 -15.47
CA ASN A 686 -34.40 -3.81 -14.98
C ASN A 686 -32.94 -3.79 -15.45
N ASN A 687 -32.66 -3.06 -16.52
CA ASN A 687 -31.34 -2.99 -17.15
C ASN A 687 -30.59 -1.67 -16.90
N LEU A 688 -31.15 -0.76 -16.10
CA LEU A 688 -30.54 0.53 -15.75
C LEU A 688 -30.61 0.75 -14.24
N SER A 689 -29.45 1.00 -13.64
CA SER A 689 -29.31 1.42 -12.24
C SER A 689 -28.35 2.58 -12.11
N VAL A 690 -28.73 3.57 -11.32
CA VAL A 690 -27.93 4.73 -10.96
C VAL A 690 -27.99 4.91 -9.46
N SER A 691 -26.85 5.09 -8.81
CA SER A 691 -26.81 5.45 -7.39
C SER A 691 -25.90 6.65 -7.15
N VAL A 692 -26.24 7.44 -6.14
CA VAL A 692 -25.41 8.53 -5.63
C VAL A 692 -25.47 8.47 -4.11
N ASP A 693 -24.29 8.47 -3.46
CA ASP A 693 -24.18 8.39 -2.02
C ASP A 693 -23.18 9.43 -1.51
N TYR A 694 -23.55 10.14 -0.47
CA TYR A 694 -22.69 11.05 0.27
C TYR A 694 -22.29 10.42 1.60
N TYR A 695 -21.03 10.61 2.01
CA TYR A 695 -20.44 10.10 3.24
C TYR A 695 -19.78 11.22 4.03
N ASN A 696 -19.84 11.10 5.35
CA ASN A 696 -19.15 11.98 6.29
C ASN A 696 -18.54 11.15 7.43
N TRP A 697 -17.27 11.38 7.69
CA TRP A 697 -16.55 10.83 8.84
C TRP A 697 -16.03 11.98 9.70
N LYS A 698 -16.17 11.82 11.00
CA LYS A 698 -15.43 12.56 12.01
C LYS A 698 -14.66 11.54 12.83
N ILE A 699 -13.36 11.54 12.70
CA ILE A 699 -12.45 10.59 13.36
C ILE A 699 -11.75 11.34 14.48
N ASP A 700 -11.80 10.79 15.68
CA ASP A 700 -11.18 11.35 16.87
C ASP A 700 -10.22 10.31 17.49
N ASN A 701 -9.25 10.77 18.29
CA ASN A 701 -8.28 9.94 19.00
C ASN A 701 -7.38 9.14 18.07
N GLU A 702 -7.00 9.65 16.90
CA GLU A 702 -6.03 8.96 16.04
C GLU A 702 -4.69 8.85 16.77
N VAL A 703 -4.07 7.66 16.64
CA VAL A 703 -2.76 7.37 17.23
C VAL A 703 -1.69 7.97 16.36
N ASP A 704 -0.87 8.84 16.93
CA ASP A 704 0.27 9.46 16.26
C ASP A 704 1.41 9.65 17.28
N THR A 705 2.59 10.04 16.78
CA THR A 705 3.74 10.45 17.60
C THR A 705 3.93 11.95 17.49
N LEU A 706 4.18 12.62 18.61
CA LEU A 706 4.59 14.01 18.56
C LEU A 706 6.00 14.12 17.98
N SER A 707 6.20 15.04 17.05
CA SER A 707 7.55 15.31 16.56
C SER A 707 8.39 15.98 17.64
N SER A 708 9.74 15.85 17.55
CA SER A 708 10.64 16.54 18.47
C SER A 708 10.41 18.04 18.50
N ASP A 709 10.16 18.66 17.33
CA ASP A 709 9.85 20.10 17.22
C ASP A 709 8.58 20.47 18.00
N GLN A 710 7.52 19.65 17.86
CA GLN A 710 6.27 19.87 18.60
C GLN A 710 6.46 19.77 20.11
N LEU A 711 7.23 18.79 20.59
CA LEU A 711 7.53 18.64 22.02
C LEU A 711 8.38 19.80 22.56
N LEU A 712 9.39 20.23 21.81
CA LEU A 712 10.23 21.35 22.21
C LEU A 712 9.48 22.70 22.22
N ARG A 713 8.55 22.89 21.28
CA ARG A 713 7.60 24.04 21.33
C ARG A 713 6.66 23.93 22.52
N ALA A 714 6.10 22.75 22.77
CA ALA A 714 5.23 22.52 23.91
C ALA A 714 5.98 22.81 25.23
N GLU A 715 7.24 22.37 25.37
CA GLU A 715 8.06 22.68 26.55
C GLU A 715 8.18 24.20 26.78
N TYR A 716 8.46 24.98 25.73
CA TYR A 716 8.54 26.44 25.81
C TYR A 716 7.23 27.04 26.35
N TYR A 717 6.09 26.70 25.76
CA TYR A 717 4.80 27.25 26.17
C TYR A 717 4.37 26.76 27.54
N CYS A 718 4.57 25.49 27.87
CA CYS A 718 4.19 24.90 29.14
C CYS A 718 4.99 25.51 30.31
N ARG A 719 6.33 25.62 30.15
CA ARG A 719 7.20 26.21 31.19
C ARG A 719 6.98 27.71 31.37
N ASN A 720 6.48 28.42 30.35
CA ASN A 720 6.14 29.83 30.42
C ASN A 720 4.68 30.09 30.86
N GLY A 721 3.92 29.04 31.21
CA GLY A 721 2.52 29.15 31.62
C GLY A 721 1.55 29.59 30.53
N GLN A 722 1.95 29.42 29.26
CA GLN A 722 1.17 29.76 28.07
C GLN A 722 0.56 28.49 27.42
N GLY A 723 1.06 27.32 27.78
CA GLY A 723 0.52 26.04 27.29
C GLY A 723 -0.75 25.62 28.02
N ASN A 724 -1.50 24.68 27.43
CA ASN A 724 -2.63 24.04 28.10
C ASN A 724 -2.09 23.08 29.18
N PRO A 725 -2.30 23.37 30.49
CA PRO A 725 -1.74 22.54 31.57
C PRO A 725 -2.27 21.11 31.60
N THR A 726 -3.41 20.84 30.94
CA THR A 726 -4.02 19.50 30.88
C THR A 726 -3.71 18.76 29.56
N SER A 727 -2.85 19.32 28.72
CA SER A 727 -2.38 18.57 27.55
C SER A 727 -1.35 17.52 27.95
N ALA A 728 -1.35 16.37 27.28
CA ALA A 728 -0.37 15.31 27.52
C ALA A 728 1.08 15.84 27.44
N SER A 729 1.34 16.78 26.53
CA SER A 729 2.65 17.42 26.38
C SER A 729 3.06 18.23 27.61
N CYS A 730 2.14 19.02 28.20
CA CYS A 730 2.48 19.79 29.36
C CYS A 730 2.57 18.97 30.64
N GLU A 731 1.72 17.96 30.79
CA GLU A 731 1.73 17.06 31.98
C GLU A 731 3.03 16.24 32.03
N ASN A 732 3.57 15.83 30.89
CA ASN A 732 4.72 14.92 30.78
C ASN A 732 6.00 15.58 30.25
N VAL A 733 6.02 16.90 30.06
CA VAL A 733 7.16 17.59 29.42
C VAL A 733 8.48 17.34 30.14
N ALA A 734 8.47 17.19 31.45
CA ALA A 734 9.67 16.96 32.26
C ALA A 734 10.20 15.52 32.14
N ASP A 735 9.32 14.56 31.85
CA ASP A 735 9.66 13.15 31.68
C ASP A 735 10.04 12.84 30.23
N TRP A 736 9.47 13.60 29.27
CA TRP A 736 9.72 13.38 27.85
C TRP A 736 10.90 14.18 27.28
N ILE A 737 11.33 15.25 27.96
CA ILE A 737 12.51 16.02 27.58
C ILE A 737 13.47 16.05 28.77
N THR A 738 14.49 15.18 28.70
CA THR A 738 15.55 15.14 29.69
C THR A 738 16.66 16.12 29.33
N ARG A 739 17.20 16.80 30.35
CA ARG A 739 18.28 17.79 30.19
C ARG A 739 19.42 17.51 31.15
N ASP A 740 20.63 17.75 30.67
CA ASP A 740 21.83 17.66 31.51
C ASP A 740 21.90 18.83 32.53
N ALA A 741 22.90 18.79 33.39
CA ALA A 741 23.10 19.84 34.42
C ALA A 741 23.41 21.22 33.84
N ALA A 742 23.86 21.32 32.58
CA ALA A 742 24.08 22.57 31.85
C ALA A 742 22.82 23.07 31.12
N GLY A 743 21.74 22.29 31.14
CA GLY A 743 20.45 22.56 30.49
C GLY A 743 20.41 22.16 29.01
N ASN A 744 21.40 21.44 28.51
CA ASN A 744 21.34 20.88 27.13
C ASN A 744 20.34 19.70 27.08
N ILE A 745 19.68 19.53 25.93
CA ILE A 745 18.78 18.40 25.73
C ILE A 745 19.62 17.13 25.65
N GLU A 746 19.41 16.19 26.54
CA GLU A 746 20.08 14.89 26.55
C GLU A 746 19.27 13.86 25.73
N GLN A 747 17.95 13.87 25.90
CA GLN A 747 17.06 12.96 25.18
C GLN A 747 15.64 13.53 25.07
N ILE A 748 14.97 13.24 23.96
CA ILE A 748 13.54 13.47 23.77
C ILE A 748 12.84 12.11 23.62
N PHE A 749 11.83 11.86 24.45
CA PHE A 749 10.99 10.67 24.34
C PHE A 749 9.68 11.01 23.63
N THR A 750 9.38 10.31 22.55
CA THR A 750 8.19 10.51 21.71
C THR A 750 7.31 9.25 21.69
N PRO A 751 6.49 9.01 22.74
CA PRO A 751 5.59 7.86 22.77
C PRO A 751 4.45 8.03 21.78
N LYS A 752 3.83 6.92 21.36
CA LYS A 752 2.55 6.95 20.64
C LYS A 752 1.43 7.45 21.53
N LEU A 753 0.60 8.35 21.02
CA LEU A 753 -0.48 9.03 21.76
C LEU A 753 -1.76 9.12 20.92
N ASN A 754 -2.91 9.23 21.60
CA ASN A 754 -4.19 9.53 20.95
C ASN A 754 -4.37 11.06 20.84
N VAL A 755 -3.83 11.65 19.79
CA VAL A 755 -3.76 13.12 19.67
C VAL A 755 -4.46 13.68 18.44
N ALA A 756 -4.46 12.97 17.31
CA ALA A 756 -4.92 13.53 16.06
C ALA A 756 -6.44 13.36 15.84
N ARG A 757 -6.99 14.24 14.99
CA ARG A 757 -8.40 14.22 14.56
C ARG A 757 -8.48 14.45 13.06
N GLN A 758 -9.41 13.77 12.42
CA GLN A 758 -9.61 13.88 10.97
C GLN A 758 -11.08 14.06 10.61
N ASN A 759 -11.36 14.99 9.65
CA ASN A 759 -12.67 15.17 9.03
C ASN A 759 -12.59 14.77 7.56
N LEU A 760 -13.45 13.86 7.16
CA LEU A 760 -13.49 13.36 5.78
C LEU A 760 -14.91 13.41 5.24
N GLN A 761 -15.08 13.91 4.00
CA GLN A 761 -16.36 13.91 3.27
C GLN A 761 -16.12 13.42 1.86
N ALA A 762 -17.00 12.55 1.38
CA ALA A 762 -16.90 11.98 0.05
C ALA A 762 -18.28 11.87 -0.63
N LEU A 763 -18.28 11.97 -1.95
CA LEU A 763 -19.42 11.67 -2.82
C LEU A 763 -19.03 10.50 -3.71
N THR A 764 -19.88 9.48 -3.78
CA THR A 764 -19.76 8.39 -4.75
C THR A 764 -20.95 8.37 -5.68
N ALA A 765 -20.76 7.93 -6.92
CA ALA A 765 -21.85 7.64 -7.85
C ALA A 765 -21.53 6.35 -8.60
N SER A 766 -22.56 5.57 -8.88
CA SER A 766 -22.45 4.33 -9.66
C SER A 766 -23.50 4.32 -10.76
N PHE A 767 -23.11 3.84 -11.93
CA PHE A 767 -23.96 3.71 -13.11
C PHE A 767 -23.77 2.33 -13.71
N LYS A 768 -24.88 1.62 -13.96
CA LYS A 768 -24.90 0.34 -14.69
C LYS A 768 -26.02 0.37 -15.72
N TYR A 769 -25.72 0.01 -16.95
CA TYR A 769 -26.70 -0.11 -18.03
C TYR A 769 -26.36 -1.27 -18.96
N VAL A 770 -27.36 -2.09 -19.27
CA VAL A 770 -27.25 -3.19 -20.23
C VAL A 770 -28.24 -2.96 -21.36
N GLN A 771 -27.77 -2.93 -22.61
CA GLN A 771 -28.58 -2.74 -23.79
C GLN A 771 -28.48 -3.96 -24.70
N ASP A 772 -29.61 -4.64 -24.90
CA ASP A 772 -29.73 -5.61 -25.98
C ASP A 772 -29.83 -4.86 -27.32
N ILE A 773 -28.97 -5.21 -28.28
CA ILE A 773 -28.93 -4.66 -29.64
C ILE A 773 -29.29 -5.71 -30.68
N GLY A 774 -30.08 -6.70 -30.26
CA GLY A 774 -30.64 -7.76 -31.08
C GLY A 774 -29.56 -8.64 -31.74
N ARG A 775 -29.59 -8.81 -33.04
CA ARG A 775 -28.61 -9.62 -33.78
C ARG A 775 -27.13 -9.18 -33.59
N PHE A 776 -26.89 -8.03 -33.04
CA PHE A 776 -25.54 -7.53 -32.76
C PHE A 776 -25.06 -7.86 -31.36
N GLY A 777 -25.86 -8.54 -30.53
CA GLY A 777 -25.53 -8.95 -29.17
C GLY A 777 -26.00 -7.94 -28.12
N SER A 778 -25.24 -7.79 -27.04
CA SER A 778 -25.52 -6.87 -25.96
C SER A 778 -24.36 -5.93 -25.66
N LEU A 779 -24.68 -4.70 -25.27
CA LEU A 779 -23.73 -3.73 -24.74
C LEU A 779 -23.95 -3.58 -23.24
N GLN A 780 -22.85 -3.51 -22.50
CA GLN A 780 -22.85 -3.31 -21.05
C GLN A 780 -22.00 -2.09 -20.73
N PHE A 781 -22.55 -1.21 -19.91
CA PHE A 781 -21.87 -0.01 -19.43
C PHE A 781 -21.86 -0.03 -17.90
N ALA A 782 -20.70 0.19 -17.30
CA ALA A 782 -20.55 0.35 -15.87
C ALA A 782 -19.57 1.49 -15.58
N SER A 783 -19.86 2.31 -14.58
CA SER A 783 -18.91 3.33 -14.12
C SER A 783 -19.15 3.63 -12.64
N ASN A 784 -18.04 3.78 -11.91
CA ASN A 784 -18.04 4.24 -10.53
C ASN A 784 -17.23 5.53 -10.45
N TYR A 785 -17.71 6.48 -9.68
CA TYR A 785 -17.11 7.79 -9.47
C TYR A 785 -16.97 8.05 -7.98
N THR A 786 -15.85 8.60 -7.56
CA THR A 786 -15.61 9.07 -6.19
C THR A 786 -14.97 10.46 -6.23
N ASN A 787 -15.47 11.34 -5.38
CA ASN A 787 -14.91 12.67 -5.17
C ASN A 787 -14.78 12.92 -3.67
N ILE A 788 -13.57 13.16 -3.22
CA ILE A 788 -13.28 13.59 -1.84
C ILE A 788 -13.57 15.09 -1.77
N LEU A 789 -14.61 15.45 -1.04
CA LEU A 789 -15.09 16.84 -0.93
C LEU A 789 -14.30 17.62 0.11
N LYS A 790 -13.94 16.94 1.22
CA LYS A 790 -13.22 17.50 2.37
C LYS A 790 -12.29 16.43 2.93
N ARG A 791 -11.07 16.81 3.28
CA ARG A 791 -10.14 16.01 4.08
C ARG A 791 -9.27 16.95 4.88
N GLU A 792 -9.50 16.98 6.17
CA GLU A 792 -8.78 17.85 7.11
C GLU A 792 -8.22 17.02 8.24
N LEU A 793 -7.02 17.36 8.67
CA LEU A 793 -6.31 16.77 9.80
C LEU A 793 -5.99 17.85 10.83
N GLN A 794 -6.29 17.59 12.08
CA GLN A 794 -5.78 18.34 13.24
C GLN A 794 -4.74 17.45 13.93
N PRO A 795 -3.44 17.75 13.82
CA PRO A 795 -2.39 16.88 14.35
C PRO A 795 -2.43 16.76 15.88
N GLN A 796 -2.80 17.84 16.57
CA GLN A 796 -2.93 17.87 18.03
C GLN A 796 -4.14 18.69 18.45
N PRO A 797 -4.69 18.43 19.65
CA PRO A 797 -5.74 19.26 20.22
C PRO A 797 -5.27 20.71 20.40
N GLY A 798 -5.97 21.65 19.77
CA GLY A 798 -5.64 23.08 19.81
C GLY A 798 -4.91 23.59 18.56
N ASP A 799 -4.40 22.72 17.70
CA ASP A 799 -3.85 23.10 16.41
C ASP A 799 -4.94 23.51 15.41
N ASP A 800 -4.58 24.25 14.39
CA ASP A 800 -5.44 24.51 13.24
C ASP A 800 -5.60 23.23 12.40
N TYR A 801 -6.76 23.11 11.76
CA TYR A 801 -6.99 22.04 10.80
C TYR A 801 -6.21 22.26 9.50
N LEU A 802 -5.42 21.29 9.11
CA LEU A 802 -4.69 21.25 7.83
C LEU A 802 -5.61 20.68 6.74
N ASP A 803 -5.76 21.40 5.62
CA ASP A 803 -6.52 20.92 4.46
C ASP A 803 -5.63 20.01 3.59
N LEU A 804 -5.75 18.69 3.75
CA LEU A 804 -4.96 17.69 3.02
C LEU A 804 -5.26 17.63 1.51
N LEU A 805 -6.24 18.38 1.01
CA LEU A 805 -6.56 18.47 -0.42
C LEU A 805 -6.03 19.73 -1.10
N ARG A 806 -5.64 20.76 -0.32
CA ARG A 806 -5.33 22.09 -0.86
C ARG A 806 -4.08 22.74 -0.27
N ASP A 807 -3.76 22.42 0.97
CA ASP A 807 -2.59 22.96 1.64
C ASP A 807 -1.30 22.25 1.16
N PRO A 808 -0.38 22.95 0.46
CA PRO A 808 0.84 22.35 -0.06
C PRO A 808 1.75 21.79 1.05
N TYR A 809 1.80 22.43 2.22
CA TYR A 809 2.58 21.96 3.36
C TYR A 809 2.02 20.63 3.90
N ALA A 810 0.71 20.58 4.14
CA ALA A 810 0.05 19.37 4.58
C ALA A 810 0.22 18.22 3.58
N MET A 811 0.17 18.52 2.27
CA MET A 811 0.37 17.53 1.21
C MET A 811 1.81 17.02 1.13
N TRP A 812 2.78 17.85 1.47
CA TRP A 812 4.18 17.42 1.52
C TRP A 812 4.44 16.48 2.69
N TYR A 813 3.80 16.73 3.81
CA TYR A 813 4.02 15.98 5.06
C TYR A 813 3.17 14.70 5.15
N TYR A 814 1.92 14.75 4.64
CA TYR A 814 0.93 13.67 4.81
C TYR A 814 0.50 12.99 3.50
N ASP A 815 1.27 13.06 2.45
CA ASP A 815 0.98 12.57 1.11
C ASP A 815 -0.17 13.27 0.36
N ALA A 816 0.01 13.47 -0.93
CA ALA A 816 -1.00 14.04 -1.82
C ALA A 816 -1.82 12.93 -2.47
N TYR A 817 -3.13 12.90 -2.17
CA TYR A 817 -4.05 11.92 -2.74
C TYR A 817 -4.90 12.49 -3.89
N ALA A 818 -5.45 11.59 -4.70
CA ALA A 818 -6.36 11.99 -5.76
C ALA A 818 -7.72 12.41 -5.18
N LYS A 819 -8.12 13.66 -5.44
CA LYS A 819 -9.46 14.14 -5.05
C LYS A 819 -10.57 13.41 -5.80
N VAL A 820 -10.38 13.11 -7.07
CA VAL A 820 -11.36 12.46 -7.95
C VAL A 820 -10.78 11.19 -8.55
N ARG A 821 -11.53 10.10 -8.45
CA ARG A 821 -11.26 8.86 -9.17
C ARG A 821 -12.53 8.35 -9.84
N THR A 822 -12.34 7.75 -11.00
CA THR A 822 -13.43 7.11 -11.74
C THR A 822 -12.90 5.84 -12.38
N ASP A 823 -13.63 4.77 -12.27
CA ASP A 823 -13.41 3.55 -13.03
C ASP A 823 -14.67 3.20 -13.82
N GLY A 824 -14.51 2.47 -14.92
CA GLY A 824 -15.66 2.01 -15.66
C GLY A 824 -15.29 1.14 -16.84
N SER A 825 -16.32 0.55 -17.46
CA SER A 825 -16.18 -0.34 -18.58
C SER A 825 -17.29 -0.19 -19.62
N VAL A 826 -16.92 -0.46 -20.85
CA VAL A 826 -17.86 -0.70 -21.96
C VAL A 826 -17.61 -2.13 -22.44
N GLY A 827 -18.58 -2.99 -22.26
CA GLY A 827 -18.57 -4.38 -22.69
C GLY A 827 -19.45 -4.61 -23.91
N TRP A 828 -19.03 -5.50 -24.79
CA TRP A 828 -19.82 -6.04 -25.89
C TRP A 828 -19.77 -7.55 -25.86
N ALA A 829 -20.92 -8.18 -25.84
CA ALA A 829 -21.04 -9.64 -25.84
C ALA A 829 -21.92 -10.09 -27.03
N LYS A 830 -21.42 -11.05 -27.80
CA LYS A 830 -22.14 -11.68 -28.90
C LYS A 830 -21.65 -13.09 -29.14
N ASP A 831 -22.57 -14.05 -29.10
CA ASP A 831 -22.30 -15.46 -29.36
C ASP A 831 -21.14 -15.99 -28.47
N ARG A 832 -20.00 -16.25 -29.10
CA ARG A 832 -18.78 -16.76 -28.44
C ARG A 832 -17.77 -15.67 -28.06
N TRP A 833 -18.09 -14.39 -28.32
CA TRP A 833 -17.19 -13.26 -28.11
C TRP A 833 -17.68 -12.37 -26.97
N THR A 834 -16.74 -12.00 -26.11
CA THR A 834 -16.92 -10.91 -25.15
C THR A 834 -15.72 -9.98 -25.24
N THR A 835 -15.96 -8.70 -25.48
CA THR A 835 -14.91 -7.68 -25.56
C THR A 835 -15.24 -6.57 -24.57
N THR A 836 -14.28 -6.20 -23.73
CA THR A 836 -14.47 -5.15 -22.73
C THR A 836 -13.34 -4.14 -22.81
N LEU A 837 -13.69 -2.87 -22.94
CA LEU A 837 -12.78 -1.74 -22.72
C LEU A 837 -13.05 -1.19 -21.33
N TYR A 838 -12.07 -1.33 -20.44
CA TYR A 838 -12.08 -0.77 -19.10
C TYR A 838 -11.23 0.49 -19.06
N PHE A 839 -11.64 1.50 -18.28
CA PHE A 839 -10.86 2.70 -18.04
C PHE A 839 -10.72 2.98 -16.54
N ASN A 840 -9.59 3.55 -16.16
CA ASN A 840 -9.32 4.08 -14.83
C ASN A 840 -8.84 5.53 -14.96
N TYR A 841 -9.54 6.45 -14.32
CA TYR A 841 -9.26 7.87 -14.33
C TYR A 841 -8.88 8.35 -12.93
N ILE A 842 -7.75 9.02 -12.84
CA ILE A 842 -7.26 9.73 -11.66
C ILE A 842 -7.26 11.22 -11.98
N GLY A 843 -7.96 12.01 -11.18
CA GLY A 843 -8.02 13.45 -11.33
C GLY A 843 -6.68 14.14 -11.10
N LYS A 844 -6.62 15.44 -11.36
CA LYS A 844 -5.44 16.23 -11.07
C LYS A 844 -5.11 16.17 -9.58
N THR A 845 -3.87 15.83 -9.26
CA THR A 845 -3.36 15.83 -7.89
C THR A 845 -2.43 17.02 -7.68
N PRO A 846 -2.41 17.62 -6.49
CA PRO A 846 -1.45 18.66 -6.16
C PRO A 846 -0.02 18.10 -6.25
N ASN A 847 0.90 18.92 -6.74
CA ASN A 847 2.32 18.62 -6.67
C ASN A 847 2.86 19.22 -5.37
N TYR A 848 3.16 18.38 -4.38
CA TYR A 848 3.69 18.82 -3.07
C TYR A 848 5.00 19.61 -3.20
N MET A 849 5.73 19.41 -4.28
CA MET A 849 6.94 20.20 -4.58
C MET A 849 6.64 21.67 -4.86
N SER A 850 5.37 22.03 -5.12
CA SER A 850 5.00 23.44 -5.26
C SER A 850 5.24 24.23 -3.97
N TYR A 851 5.02 23.61 -2.82
CA TYR A 851 5.33 24.22 -1.54
C TYR A 851 6.82 24.50 -1.36
N LEU A 852 7.68 23.51 -1.67
CA LEU A 852 9.14 23.69 -1.58
C LEU A 852 9.63 24.79 -2.55
N GLY A 853 9.01 24.90 -3.74
CA GLY A 853 9.32 25.96 -4.69
C GLY A 853 8.92 27.36 -4.19
N GLU A 854 7.81 27.47 -3.50
CA GLU A 854 7.32 28.75 -2.94
C GLU A 854 8.08 29.16 -1.68
N SER A 855 8.35 28.22 -0.76
CA SER A 855 8.95 28.50 0.54
C SER A 855 10.45 28.79 0.45
N PHE A 856 11.14 28.24 -0.52
CA PHE A 856 12.58 28.38 -0.67
C PHE A 856 12.96 29.25 -1.88
N ASP A 857 12.02 30.01 -2.45
CA ASP A 857 12.20 30.73 -3.72
C ASP A 857 12.77 29.85 -4.85
N TYR A 858 12.54 28.56 -4.75
CA TYR A 858 13.06 27.60 -5.71
C TYR A 858 12.32 27.72 -7.04
N VAL A 859 12.81 28.60 -7.86
CA VAL A 859 12.47 28.64 -9.28
C VAL A 859 13.44 27.71 -10.00
N HIS A 860 12.90 26.62 -10.56
CA HIS A 860 13.68 25.76 -11.43
C HIS A 860 14.41 26.61 -12.46
N PRO A 861 15.69 26.34 -12.83
CA PRO A 861 16.44 27.11 -13.82
C PRO A 861 15.77 27.28 -15.18
N SER A 862 14.83 26.39 -15.53
CA SER A 862 13.97 26.52 -16.73
C SER A 862 12.75 27.44 -16.55
N GLY A 863 12.59 28.11 -15.39
CA GLY A 863 11.43 28.93 -15.07
C GLY A 863 10.15 28.13 -14.75
N TYR A 864 10.23 26.82 -14.55
CA TYR A 864 9.10 25.94 -14.25
C TYR A 864 8.64 26.17 -12.79
N LYS A 865 7.33 26.40 -12.63
CA LYS A 865 6.67 26.40 -11.32
C LYS A 865 5.98 25.05 -11.12
N ALA A 866 6.27 24.41 -10.01
CA ALA A 866 5.53 23.23 -9.60
C ALA A 866 4.04 23.60 -9.45
N GLY A 867 3.15 22.84 -10.00
CA GLY A 867 1.71 23.08 -9.99
C GLY A 867 0.94 21.84 -9.57
N LYS A 868 -0.12 21.53 -10.31
CA LYS A 868 -0.85 20.27 -10.18
C LYS A 868 -0.35 19.28 -11.22
N TRP A 869 -0.22 18.03 -10.84
CA TRP A 869 -0.05 16.92 -11.78
C TRP A 869 -1.28 16.80 -12.65
N GLY A 870 -1.09 16.50 -13.93
CA GLY A 870 -2.16 16.29 -14.87
C GLY A 870 -3.06 15.13 -14.48
N SER A 871 -4.30 15.10 -15.02
CA SER A 871 -5.13 13.91 -14.87
C SER A 871 -4.52 12.73 -15.63
N TYR A 872 -4.68 11.54 -15.07
CA TYR A 872 -4.12 10.31 -15.60
C TYR A 872 -5.23 9.32 -15.91
N THR A 873 -5.29 8.87 -17.17
CA THR A 873 -6.27 7.88 -17.60
C THR A 873 -5.57 6.72 -18.28
N THR A 874 -5.84 5.53 -17.84
CA THR A 874 -5.42 4.28 -18.49
C THR A 874 -6.61 3.52 -19.03
N TYR A 875 -6.39 2.77 -20.09
CA TYR A 875 -7.40 1.93 -20.73
C TYR A 875 -6.88 0.50 -20.83
N ASN A 876 -7.70 -0.47 -20.44
CA ASN A 876 -7.42 -1.89 -20.59
C ASN A 876 -8.44 -2.48 -21.55
N LEU A 877 -7.98 -3.29 -22.51
CA LEU A 877 -8.82 -3.99 -23.46
C LEU A 877 -8.71 -5.49 -23.21
N SER A 878 -9.82 -6.17 -23.09
CA SER A 878 -9.87 -7.64 -23.11
C SER A 878 -10.77 -8.14 -24.22
N VAL A 879 -10.35 -9.22 -24.85
CA VAL A 879 -11.12 -9.97 -25.86
C VAL A 879 -11.12 -11.42 -25.44
N ASN A 880 -12.29 -11.95 -25.12
CA ASN A 880 -12.49 -13.34 -24.76
C ASN A 880 -13.25 -14.05 -25.88
N TYR A 881 -12.74 -15.19 -26.29
CA TYR A 881 -13.31 -16.02 -27.34
C TYR A 881 -13.51 -17.46 -26.85
N ARG A 882 -14.74 -17.92 -26.78
CA ARG A 882 -15.07 -19.32 -26.49
C ARG A 882 -14.79 -20.17 -27.73
N ALA A 883 -13.55 -20.60 -27.90
CA ALA A 883 -13.10 -21.37 -29.05
C ALA A 883 -13.81 -22.74 -29.14
N LEU A 884 -14.00 -23.39 -27.98
CA LEU A 884 -14.78 -24.60 -27.81
C LEU A 884 -15.70 -24.38 -26.60
N ASP A 885 -16.71 -25.24 -26.44
CA ASP A 885 -17.62 -25.10 -25.27
C ASP A 885 -16.87 -25.19 -23.92
N LYS A 886 -15.71 -25.84 -23.91
CA LYS A 886 -14.83 -26.03 -22.76
C LYS A 886 -13.53 -25.24 -22.80
N LEU A 887 -13.27 -24.44 -23.86
CA LEU A 887 -12.03 -23.70 -24.02
C LEU A 887 -12.30 -22.24 -24.33
N THR A 888 -11.90 -21.38 -23.43
CA THR A 888 -11.89 -19.92 -23.62
C THR A 888 -10.46 -19.43 -23.81
N LEU A 889 -10.24 -18.69 -24.87
CA LEU A 889 -8.99 -17.97 -25.15
C LEU A 889 -9.22 -16.48 -24.89
N SER A 890 -8.28 -15.85 -24.18
CA SER A 890 -8.37 -14.43 -23.86
C SER A 890 -7.10 -13.70 -24.30
N LEU A 891 -7.28 -12.52 -24.88
CA LEU A 891 -6.23 -11.54 -25.12
C LEU A 891 -6.53 -10.31 -24.25
N MET A 892 -5.58 -9.90 -23.41
CA MET A 892 -5.71 -8.75 -22.54
C MET A 892 -4.56 -7.78 -22.80
N VAL A 893 -4.88 -6.51 -22.98
CA VAL A 893 -3.91 -5.43 -23.17
C VAL A 893 -4.16 -4.38 -22.09
N ASN A 894 -3.31 -4.37 -21.06
CA ASN A 894 -3.37 -3.36 -20.01
C ASN A 894 -2.63 -2.10 -20.49
N ASN A 895 -3.17 -0.92 -20.16
CA ASN A 895 -2.65 0.37 -20.59
C ASN A 895 -2.44 0.43 -22.11
N VAL A 896 -3.52 0.25 -22.89
CA VAL A 896 -3.52 0.13 -24.35
C VAL A 896 -2.72 1.25 -25.04
N PHE A 897 -2.79 2.47 -24.51
CA PHE A 897 -2.14 3.65 -25.08
C PHE A 897 -0.73 3.88 -24.54
N ASN A 898 -0.19 2.97 -23.74
CA ASN A 898 1.13 3.10 -23.12
C ASN A 898 1.30 4.42 -22.34
N LYS A 899 0.23 4.87 -21.65
CA LYS A 899 0.26 6.12 -20.89
C LYS A 899 1.20 5.96 -19.68
N MET A 900 2.20 6.83 -19.62
CA MET A 900 3.08 6.93 -18.45
C MET A 900 2.59 8.00 -17.49
N PRO A 901 2.94 7.93 -16.19
CA PRO A 901 2.73 9.01 -15.25
C PRO A 901 3.34 10.31 -15.76
N ASP A 902 2.79 11.43 -15.31
CA ASP A 902 3.35 12.75 -15.63
C ASP A 902 4.69 12.90 -14.90
N GLY A 903 5.78 13.05 -15.67
CA GLY A 903 7.15 13.16 -15.17
C GLY A 903 7.57 14.58 -14.76
N GLN A 904 6.63 15.52 -14.66
CA GLN A 904 6.93 16.91 -14.27
C GLN A 904 7.13 17.08 -12.77
N ALA A 905 6.98 16.01 -11.99
CA ALA A 905 7.34 16.06 -10.60
C ALA A 905 8.85 16.24 -10.45
N HIS A 906 9.22 17.34 -9.85
CA HIS A 906 10.56 17.53 -9.37
C HIS A 906 10.68 16.81 -8.03
N SER A 907 11.54 15.79 -7.94
CA SER A 907 12.01 15.40 -6.64
C SER A 907 12.99 16.45 -6.13
N TYR A 908 13.04 16.63 -4.85
CA TYR A 908 13.99 17.48 -4.15
C TYR A 908 15.44 17.20 -4.60
N ALA A 909 16.26 18.25 -4.74
CA ALA A 909 17.65 18.10 -5.15
C ALA A 909 18.39 17.12 -4.23
N GLY A 910 18.90 16.04 -4.81
CA GLY A 910 19.66 15.00 -4.09
C GLY A 910 18.87 13.75 -3.75
N ASN A 911 17.55 13.78 -3.69
CA ASN A 911 16.78 12.57 -3.48
C ASN A 911 16.50 11.88 -4.82
N ILE A 912 16.83 10.59 -4.91
CA ILE A 912 16.55 9.72 -6.07
C ILE A 912 15.05 9.34 -6.11
N ALA A 913 14.21 10.14 -5.47
CA ALA A 913 12.77 9.95 -5.46
C ALA A 913 12.22 9.84 -6.88
N SER A 914 11.16 9.08 -7.01
CA SER A 914 10.47 8.87 -8.27
C SER A 914 10.12 10.19 -8.94
N PRO A 915 10.33 10.35 -10.25
CA PRO A 915 9.91 11.55 -10.98
C PRO A 915 8.38 11.65 -11.11
N TYR A 916 7.64 10.83 -10.43
CA TYR A 916 6.16 10.74 -10.38
C TYR A 916 5.75 10.37 -8.95
N ASN A 917 4.50 10.59 -8.58
CA ASN A 917 3.97 10.13 -7.30
C ASN A 917 3.76 8.61 -7.31
N SER A 918 4.70 7.86 -6.72
CA SER A 918 4.69 6.39 -6.68
C SER A 918 3.60 5.80 -5.77
N SER A 919 3.03 6.60 -4.86
CA SER A 919 1.90 6.17 -4.02
C SER A 919 0.57 6.13 -4.78
N ILE A 920 0.50 6.69 -6.00
CA ILE A 920 -0.73 6.74 -6.81
C ILE A 920 -0.53 6.11 -8.19
N TYR A 921 0.64 6.28 -8.81
CA TYR A 921 0.91 5.88 -10.18
C TYR A 921 1.96 4.78 -10.27
N ASN A 922 1.93 4.00 -11.34
CA ASN A 922 3.00 3.10 -11.69
C ASN A 922 3.48 3.37 -13.15
N PRO A 923 4.78 3.22 -13.44
CA PRO A 923 5.37 3.42 -14.75
C PRO A 923 5.52 2.10 -15.53
N TYR A 924 4.65 1.12 -15.31
CA TYR A 924 4.83 -0.21 -15.90
C TYR A 924 4.66 -0.22 -17.43
N GLY A 925 3.88 0.73 -17.96
CA GLY A 925 3.60 0.82 -19.39
C GLY A 925 2.58 -0.20 -19.88
N ARG A 926 2.53 -0.39 -21.19
CA ARG A 926 1.61 -1.35 -21.81
C ARG A 926 2.09 -2.78 -21.59
N ALA A 927 1.15 -3.63 -21.11
CA ALA A 927 1.37 -5.07 -20.96
C ALA A 927 0.36 -5.85 -21.80
N VAL A 928 0.82 -6.93 -22.40
CA VAL A 928 -0.01 -7.83 -23.22
C VAL A 928 0.03 -9.22 -22.59
N TYR A 929 -1.17 -9.79 -22.36
CA TYR A 929 -1.34 -11.13 -21.80
C TYR A 929 -2.20 -11.99 -22.71
N VAL A 930 -1.85 -13.27 -22.79
CA VAL A 930 -2.64 -14.32 -23.45
C VAL A 930 -3.01 -15.34 -22.39
N GLN A 931 -4.25 -15.77 -22.38
CA GLN A 931 -4.77 -16.75 -21.42
C GLN A 931 -5.55 -17.85 -22.14
N ALA A 932 -5.39 -19.07 -21.68
CA ALA A 932 -6.20 -20.22 -22.07
C ALA A 932 -6.82 -20.81 -20.81
N LYS A 933 -8.17 -20.86 -20.76
CA LYS A 933 -8.95 -21.47 -19.71
C LYS A 933 -9.68 -22.67 -20.27
N TYR A 934 -9.45 -23.85 -19.67
CA TYR A 934 -10.07 -25.10 -20.07
C TYR A 934 -10.89 -25.68 -18.95
N ASP A 935 -12.20 -25.83 -19.18
CA ASP A 935 -13.15 -26.42 -18.25
C ASP A 935 -13.30 -27.93 -18.59
N PHE A 936 -13.19 -28.82 -17.60
CA PHE A 936 -13.27 -30.26 -17.78
C PHE A 936 -14.16 -30.93 -16.74
N GLY A 937 -14.76 -32.07 -17.11
CA GLY A 937 -15.60 -32.86 -16.19
C GLY A 937 -16.93 -32.21 -15.81
N THR A 938 -17.29 -31.07 -16.38
CA THR A 938 -18.61 -30.46 -16.23
C THR A 938 -19.65 -31.32 -17.00
N LYS A 939 -20.78 -31.64 -16.36
CA LYS A 939 -21.91 -32.20 -17.09
C LYS A 939 -22.31 -31.16 -18.14
N THR A 940 -22.21 -31.51 -19.42
CA THR A 940 -22.83 -30.73 -20.50
C THR A 940 -24.35 -30.86 -20.31
N ASN A 941 -24.98 -29.77 -19.85
CA ASN A 941 -26.44 -29.64 -19.92
C ASN A 941 -26.87 -29.46 -21.37
#